data_0dac21800dbee19cb8fae42f15ea7278
#
_entry.id   0dac21800dbee19cb8fae42f15ea7278
#
_cell.length_a   1.000
_cell.length_b   1.000
_cell.length_c   1.000
_cell.angle_alpha   90.00
_cell.angle_beta   90.00
_cell.angle_gamma   90.00
#
_symmetry.space_group_name_H-M   'P 1'
#
loop_
_entity.id
_entity.type
_entity.pdbx_description
1 polymer ?
#
loop_
_entity_poly.entity_id
_entity_poly.type
_entity_poly.pdbx_seq_one_letter_code
_entity_poly.pdbx_strand_id
1 'polypeptide(L)'
;MKNFKLIIFLLLAVEISAQVIIKNSSGDLELDEIRKEITSNITQRKTFKLRAIKMKLWAAMLQQQGIPLKEYVAIDNRLNKVTRWNNLWSGNKPQQFSDKQMQKVCLIIDAGYAILEKYQAIANTLKSTDFTSNLNPLNYNKQKEIPWTSYKGNESLSGYTGAFGPTKGENAWKFPIGLAWESKPAIEGSRVYISSPGIRTKLYCLDLNTGKTIWKTQQEIEIMGDQLYHAPNNQSSPVILENYIMFREMGARGNKGPTKDVVLVDKKTGKITKEIEVGHVDYRAGHAPFAANNDVVVYPFGVQDIHTTPPLTQAFDRMIAKNIKTGQKLYEMYIGYTFSEPHLDKENWAYQGTAEGYLYAWKADEKLHNRPKPNWTFRAEGAINDKVITSGNFVLFGANDGVFYCLNKRTGKLIWKYKVDIIETNAFRHFSAPYVANGKVAVGSADKHFYVFDIKTGKVLINKKADDWIRSAPVASENKFFFVTMKGTLYGVEFHKNKSKELFKTQISHHPVFADLSIKDDKIVINDSDLYTHCYNTKGDEIWKISTIDSFVKDNTRIFSDQIAGGAYYQSKPTAADDMVFVGSPSRFIYALDAKTGKEIWKHEIGASISGAPTYYQGKIYVGQQGGEDDFYCLDAKTGKLIWKQNVDWVWGSATCSDNMVYIPGIDGYAWALDSNTGAMIWKKPFSRSVCSEPAVEGNTVIFGSWDDYLKAFNKKTGELLWKYNGGGTDSGVAVIKDGKVYLKNKCLDLKTGKLIWEFKDGNNIFNITPAVHDGKVYMSCWHGLGLGGVCIEAVVYCIDAKTGDLNWTQLGAGLSSPVIGENGNVYFSNIADPYFYCVDSEGNIDGTTNIKWKYKMGNKVEESAPALYKGRAYIMSSDGYLHAIK
;
A
#
# COMPACT_ATOMS: atom_id res chain seq x y z
N MET A 1 -14.73 -3.63 -27.04
CA MET A 1 -15.98 -4.40 -27.23
C MET A 1 -15.95 -5.80 -26.60
N LYS A 2 -14.92 -6.63 -26.77
CA LYS A 2 -14.83 -7.94 -26.08
C LYS A 2 -14.84 -7.85 -24.55
N ASN A 3 -14.16 -6.88 -23.95
CA ASN A 3 -14.11 -6.70 -22.50
C ASN A 3 -15.40 -6.12 -21.91
N PHE A 4 -16.20 -5.42 -22.71
CA PHE A 4 -17.50 -4.90 -22.31
C PHE A 4 -18.56 -6.01 -22.16
N LYS A 5 -18.53 -7.02 -23.04
CA LYS A 5 -19.37 -8.22 -22.89
C LYS A 5 -19.05 -8.99 -21.61
N LEU A 6 -17.78 -9.01 -21.21
CA LEU A 6 -17.34 -9.70 -19.99
C LEU A 6 -17.80 -8.98 -18.70
N ILE A 7 -17.76 -7.65 -18.67
CA ILE A 7 -18.22 -6.86 -17.52
C ILE A 7 -19.75 -6.99 -17.33
N ILE A 8 -20.51 -6.94 -18.41
CA ILE A 8 -21.98 -7.19 -18.36
C ILE A 8 -22.28 -8.63 -17.95
N PHE A 9 -21.51 -9.61 -18.39
CA PHE A 9 -21.67 -11.00 -18.03
C PHE A 9 -21.36 -11.27 -16.55
N LEU A 10 -20.32 -10.63 -16.00
CA LEU A 10 -19.96 -10.72 -14.58
C LEU A 10 -20.99 -10.03 -13.66
N LEU A 11 -21.54 -8.88 -14.07
CA LEU A 11 -22.60 -8.19 -13.34
C LEU A 11 -23.96 -8.93 -13.39
N LEU A 12 -24.21 -9.72 -14.43
CA LEU A 12 -25.43 -10.52 -14.60
C LEU A 12 -25.36 -11.90 -13.93
N ALA A 13 -24.15 -12.44 -13.76
CA ALA A 13 -23.98 -13.80 -13.23
C ALA A 13 -24.21 -13.91 -11.71
N VAL A 14 -24.23 -12.79 -10.99
CA VAL A 14 -24.30 -12.81 -9.51
C VAL A 14 -25.73 -12.76 -8.95
N GLU A 15 -26.73 -12.29 -9.71
CA GLU A 15 -28.09 -12.16 -9.13
C GLU A 15 -29.30 -12.52 -10.01
N ILE A 16 -29.13 -12.98 -11.26
CA ILE A 16 -30.29 -13.31 -12.13
C ILE A 16 -30.06 -14.63 -12.82
N SER A 17 -31.01 -15.58 -12.64
CA SER A 17 -31.10 -16.79 -13.43
C SER A 17 -31.05 -16.46 -14.93
N ALA A 18 -30.23 -17.20 -15.64
CA ALA A 18 -29.74 -16.95 -16.99
C ALA A 18 -30.75 -16.93 -18.15
N GLN A 19 -32.00 -16.52 -17.95
CA GLN A 19 -33.02 -16.53 -18.98
C GLN A 19 -33.40 -15.17 -19.57
N VAL A 20 -32.85 -14.06 -19.07
CA VAL A 20 -33.16 -12.75 -19.63
C VAL A 20 -31.91 -12.17 -20.30
N ILE A 21 -31.88 -12.36 -21.61
CA ILE A 21 -31.27 -11.48 -22.62
C ILE A 21 -29.76 -11.55 -22.81
N ILE A 22 -29.32 -12.39 -23.71
CA ILE A 22 -28.41 -12.00 -24.79
C ILE A 22 -28.87 -12.75 -26.03
N LYS A 23 -29.72 -12.17 -26.82
CA LYS A 23 -29.90 -12.54 -28.23
C LYS A 23 -29.54 -11.32 -29.04
N ASN A 24 -28.36 -11.30 -29.52
CA ASN A 24 -27.86 -10.87 -30.81
C ASN A 24 -26.38 -10.46 -30.76
N SER A 25 -25.69 -10.85 -31.82
CA SER A 25 -24.24 -10.72 -31.99
C SER A 25 -23.72 -9.28 -32.27
N SER A 26 -24.61 -8.27 -32.29
CA SER A 26 -24.29 -6.90 -32.65
C SER A 26 -24.03 -5.96 -31.47
N GLY A 27 -24.34 -6.35 -30.24
CA GLY A 27 -24.16 -5.49 -29.06
C GLY A 27 -25.27 -4.45 -28.85
N ASP A 28 -26.24 -4.36 -29.74
CA ASP A 28 -27.40 -3.51 -29.57
C ASP A 28 -28.39 -4.17 -28.62
N LEU A 29 -28.69 -3.51 -27.54
CA LEU A 29 -29.78 -3.86 -26.63
C LEU A 29 -31.09 -3.48 -27.32
N GLU A 30 -32.00 -4.42 -27.51
CA GLU A 30 -33.34 -4.10 -27.99
C GLU A 30 -34.08 -3.31 -26.91
N LEU A 31 -33.98 -1.99 -27.01
CA LEU A 31 -34.59 -1.04 -26.07
C LEU A 31 -36.13 -1.24 -25.97
N ASP A 32 -36.78 -1.69 -27.04
CA ASP A 32 -38.22 -1.89 -27.05
C ASP A 32 -38.66 -3.14 -26.29
N GLU A 33 -37.87 -4.20 -26.24
CA GLU A 33 -38.19 -5.37 -25.40
C GLU A 33 -38.04 -5.01 -23.91
N ILE A 34 -36.98 -4.27 -23.57
CA ILE A 34 -36.78 -3.78 -22.21
C ILE A 34 -37.90 -2.79 -21.80
N ARG A 35 -38.36 -1.93 -22.71
CA ARG A 35 -39.52 -1.04 -22.48
C ARG A 35 -40.82 -1.81 -22.25
N LYS A 36 -41.11 -2.84 -23.05
CA LYS A 36 -42.27 -3.71 -22.87
C LYS A 36 -42.26 -4.47 -21.56
N GLU A 37 -41.10 -5.02 -21.18
CA GLU A 37 -40.95 -5.76 -19.92
C GLU A 37 -41.17 -4.88 -18.70
N ILE A 38 -40.67 -3.63 -18.70
CA ILE A 38 -40.83 -2.67 -17.60
C ILE A 38 -42.25 -2.11 -17.53
N THR A 39 -42.87 -1.87 -18.66
CA THR A 39 -44.26 -1.39 -18.71
C THR A 39 -45.22 -2.46 -18.20
N SER A 40 -44.92 -3.73 -18.39
CA SER A 40 -45.71 -4.87 -17.90
C SER A 40 -45.48 -5.21 -16.42
N ASN A 41 -44.28 -4.80 -15.83
CA ASN A 41 -43.88 -5.15 -14.47
C ASN A 41 -43.24 -3.97 -13.72
N ILE A 42 -44.02 -2.91 -13.56
CA ILE A 42 -43.62 -1.67 -12.84
C ILE A 42 -43.12 -1.97 -11.40
N THR A 43 -43.53 -3.07 -10.80
CA THR A 43 -43.12 -3.50 -9.46
C THR A 43 -41.82 -4.30 -9.42
N GLN A 44 -41.24 -4.71 -10.56
CA GLN A 44 -39.97 -5.48 -10.55
C GLN A 44 -38.75 -4.61 -10.43
N ARG A 45 -38.34 -4.37 -9.18
CA ARG A 45 -37.15 -3.55 -8.79
C ARG A 45 -35.84 -3.95 -9.46
N LYS A 46 -35.66 -5.23 -9.80
CA LYS A 46 -34.44 -5.74 -10.42
C LYS A 46 -34.20 -5.16 -11.81
N THR A 47 -35.22 -5.13 -12.63
CA THR A 47 -35.12 -4.63 -14.00
C THR A 47 -34.86 -3.13 -14.08
N PHE A 48 -35.49 -2.36 -13.19
CA PHE A 48 -35.27 -0.93 -13.06
C PHE A 48 -33.82 -0.58 -12.67
N LYS A 49 -33.25 -1.24 -11.64
CA LYS A 49 -31.86 -1.09 -11.25
C LYS A 49 -30.93 -1.35 -12.42
N LEU A 50 -31.14 -2.46 -13.11
CA LEU A 50 -30.30 -2.86 -14.23
C LEU A 50 -30.31 -1.83 -15.37
N ARG A 51 -31.47 -1.25 -15.68
CA ARG A 51 -31.58 -0.19 -16.71
C ARG A 51 -30.83 1.07 -16.32
N ALA A 52 -30.98 1.54 -15.07
CA ALA A 52 -30.27 2.71 -14.58
C ALA A 52 -28.74 2.50 -14.60
N ILE A 53 -28.27 1.30 -14.24
CA ILE A 53 -26.85 0.94 -14.32
C ILE A 53 -26.37 0.95 -15.78
N LYS A 54 -27.10 0.33 -16.69
CA LYS A 54 -26.73 0.29 -18.11
C LYS A 54 -26.66 1.70 -18.73
N MET A 55 -27.61 2.56 -18.39
CA MET A 55 -27.63 3.95 -18.82
C MET A 55 -26.37 4.69 -18.35
N LYS A 56 -26.01 4.56 -17.09
CA LYS A 56 -24.81 5.18 -16.52
C LYS A 56 -23.51 4.63 -17.12
N LEU A 57 -23.43 3.32 -17.36
CA LEU A 57 -22.29 2.69 -18.04
C LEU A 57 -22.13 3.20 -19.48
N TRP A 58 -23.23 3.37 -20.19
CA TRP A 58 -23.21 3.91 -21.55
C TRP A 58 -22.75 5.38 -21.56
N ALA A 59 -23.23 6.20 -20.63
CA ALA A 59 -22.77 7.57 -20.48
C ALA A 59 -21.26 7.62 -20.19
N ALA A 60 -20.75 6.78 -19.28
CA ALA A 60 -19.33 6.70 -18.98
C ALA A 60 -18.49 6.32 -20.21
N MET A 61 -18.97 5.42 -21.05
CA MET A 61 -18.30 5.05 -22.30
C MET A 61 -18.23 6.20 -23.31
N LEU A 62 -19.31 6.97 -23.46
CA LEU A 62 -19.35 8.10 -24.36
C LEU A 62 -18.42 9.23 -23.89
N GLN A 63 -18.37 9.47 -22.57
CA GLN A 63 -17.45 10.44 -21.99
C GLN A 63 -15.98 10.02 -22.16
N GLN A 64 -15.66 8.74 -21.99
CA GLN A 64 -14.31 8.23 -22.29
C GLN A 64 -13.89 8.45 -23.76
N GLN A 65 -14.85 8.62 -24.65
CA GLN A 65 -14.63 8.99 -26.05
C GLN A 65 -14.54 10.51 -26.27
N GLY A 66 -14.58 11.33 -25.19
CA GLY A 66 -14.53 12.79 -25.28
C GLY A 66 -15.84 13.44 -25.70
N ILE A 67 -16.98 12.76 -25.55
CA ILE A 67 -18.30 13.30 -25.91
C ILE A 67 -18.87 14.07 -24.73
N PRO A 68 -19.18 15.37 -24.87
CA PRO A 68 -19.81 16.16 -23.82
C PRO A 68 -21.26 15.71 -23.58
N LEU A 69 -21.61 15.43 -22.31
CA LEU A 69 -22.90 14.84 -21.95
C LEU A 69 -23.78 15.78 -21.08
N LYS A 70 -23.76 17.07 -21.32
CA LYS A 70 -24.50 18.10 -20.52
C LYS A 70 -25.97 17.74 -20.26
N GLU A 71 -26.72 17.38 -21.31
CA GLU A 71 -28.13 17.02 -21.20
C GLU A 71 -28.34 15.75 -20.37
N TYR A 72 -27.40 14.79 -20.45
CA TYR A 72 -27.41 13.59 -19.64
C TYR A 72 -27.16 13.88 -18.17
N VAL A 73 -26.22 14.76 -17.83
CA VAL A 73 -25.95 15.16 -16.43
C VAL A 73 -27.21 15.71 -15.76
N ALA A 74 -27.98 16.51 -16.47
CA ALA A 74 -29.25 17.01 -15.96
C ALA A 74 -30.28 15.90 -15.70
N ILE A 75 -30.30 14.86 -16.53
CA ILE A 75 -31.16 13.66 -16.35
C ILE A 75 -30.69 12.82 -15.18
N ASP A 76 -29.38 12.59 -15.07
CA ASP A 76 -28.80 11.81 -13.98
C ASP A 76 -29.04 12.48 -12.62
N ASN A 77 -28.90 13.79 -12.54
CA ASN A 77 -29.21 14.59 -11.35
C ASN A 77 -30.69 14.47 -10.97
N ARG A 78 -31.61 14.47 -11.95
CA ARG A 78 -33.05 14.25 -11.69
C ARG A 78 -33.31 12.83 -11.20
N LEU A 79 -32.63 11.82 -11.76
CA LEU A 79 -32.74 10.43 -11.33
C LEU A 79 -32.28 10.27 -9.89
N ASN A 80 -31.11 10.80 -9.56
CA ASN A 80 -30.53 10.74 -8.22
C ASN A 80 -31.43 11.45 -7.19
N LYS A 81 -31.99 12.60 -7.51
CA LYS A 81 -32.92 13.35 -6.65
C LYS A 81 -34.22 12.59 -6.36
N VAL A 82 -34.77 11.90 -7.35
CA VAL A 82 -36.03 11.14 -7.20
C VAL A 82 -35.81 9.81 -6.48
N THR A 83 -34.70 9.15 -6.75
CA THR A 83 -34.41 7.81 -6.23
C THR A 83 -33.73 7.80 -4.88
N ARG A 84 -33.12 8.94 -4.44
CA ARG A 84 -32.18 8.96 -3.31
C ARG A 84 -31.25 7.76 -3.45
N TRP A 85 -30.45 7.76 -4.48
CA TRP A 85 -29.71 6.64 -5.06
C TRP A 85 -29.07 5.70 -4.03
N ASN A 86 -28.45 6.26 -2.97
CA ASN A 86 -27.83 5.43 -1.92
C ASN A 86 -28.83 4.60 -1.09
N ASN A 87 -30.06 5.06 -0.92
CA ASN A 87 -31.07 4.31 -0.17
C ASN A 87 -31.68 3.14 -0.98
N LEU A 88 -31.55 3.18 -2.31
CA LEU A 88 -31.95 2.07 -3.18
C LEU A 88 -30.98 0.89 -3.11
N TRP A 89 -29.72 1.15 -2.73
CA TRP A 89 -28.62 0.21 -2.85
C TRP A 89 -28.12 -0.31 -1.51
N SER A 90 -28.34 0.44 -0.40
CA SER A 90 -28.01 -0.02 0.95
C SER A 90 -28.95 -1.15 1.39
N GLY A 91 -28.39 -2.34 1.65
CA GLY A 91 -29.09 -3.61 1.77
C GLY A 91 -30.08 -3.81 2.92
N ASN A 92 -30.27 -2.86 3.84
CA ASN A 92 -30.96 -3.13 5.10
C ASN A 92 -32.44 -2.82 5.15
N LYS A 93 -33.00 -1.98 4.32
CA LYS A 93 -34.46 -1.83 4.09
C LYS A 93 -34.71 -1.18 2.72
N PRO A 94 -35.08 -1.92 1.71
CA PRO A 94 -35.35 -1.35 0.42
C PRO A 94 -36.57 -0.41 0.50
N GLN A 95 -36.36 0.85 0.09
CA GLN A 95 -37.43 1.84 0.01
C GLN A 95 -38.52 1.34 -0.94
N GLN A 96 -39.79 1.30 -0.51
CA GLN A 96 -40.90 0.98 -1.39
C GLN A 96 -41.29 2.25 -2.16
N PHE A 97 -41.17 2.20 -3.48
CA PHE A 97 -41.73 3.21 -4.35
C PHE A 97 -43.20 2.91 -4.64
N SER A 98 -44.04 3.94 -4.63
CA SER A 98 -45.36 3.86 -5.17
C SER A 98 -45.30 3.71 -6.71
N ASP A 99 -46.32 3.14 -7.33
CA ASP A 99 -46.40 2.97 -8.78
C ASP A 99 -46.16 4.31 -9.52
N LYS A 100 -46.72 5.39 -8.98
CA LYS A 100 -46.52 6.72 -9.54
C LYS A 100 -45.05 7.21 -9.45
N GLN A 101 -44.33 6.89 -8.37
CA GLN A 101 -42.93 7.21 -8.27
C GLN A 101 -42.10 6.36 -9.23
N MET A 102 -42.43 5.08 -9.35
CA MET A 102 -41.76 4.15 -10.26
C MET A 102 -41.93 4.58 -11.72
N GLN A 103 -43.17 4.96 -12.13
CA GLN A 103 -43.43 5.53 -13.45
C GLN A 103 -42.56 6.78 -13.72
N LYS A 104 -42.43 7.67 -12.73
CA LYS A 104 -41.64 8.87 -12.88
C LYS A 104 -40.14 8.54 -13.06
N VAL A 105 -39.65 7.57 -12.35
CA VAL A 105 -38.27 7.10 -12.48
C VAL A 105 -38.03 6.46 -13.85
N CYS A 106 -38.94 5.61 -14.33
CA CYS A 106 -38.85 5.03 -15.67
C CYS A 106 -38.78 6.08 -16.77
N LEU A 107 -39.61 7.11 -16.69
CA LEU A 107 -39.59 8.24 -17.63
C LEU A 107 -38.27 9.02 -17.64
N ILE A 108 -37.62 9.15 -16.46
CA ILE A 108 -36.31 9.79 -16.37
C ILE A 108 -35.22 8.91 -17.01
N ILE A 109 -35.29 7.60 -16.81
CA ILE A 109 -34.36 6.65 -17.42
C ILE A 109 -34.55 6.63 -18.94
N ASP A 110 -35.77 6.61 -19.44
CA ASP A 110 -36.07 6.65 -20.88
C ASP A 110 -35.54 7.93 -21.54
N ALA A 111 -35.73 9.07 -20.88
CA ALA A 111 -35.13 10.33 -21.33
C ALA A 111 -33.60 10.27 -21.37
N GLY A 112 -32.98 9.63 -20.40
CA GLY A 112 -31.53 9.42 -20.36
C GLY A 112 -31.03 8.56 -21.53
N TYR A 113 -31.69 7.48 -21.83
CA TYR A 113 -31.37 6.64 -22.99
C TYR A 113 -31.49 7.39 -24.31
N ALA A 114 -32.56 8.15 -24.51
CA ALA A 114 -32.78 8.93 -25.74
C ALA A 114 -31.66 9.97 -25.94
N ILE A 115 -31.20 10.58 -24.88
CA ILE A 115 -30.07 11.52 -24.91
C ILE A 115 -28.76 10.81 -25.26
N LEU A 116 -28.48 9.63 -24.68
CA LEU A 116 -27.27 8.86 -24.96
C LEU A 116 -27.25 8.35 -26.41
N GLU A 117 -28.40 7.96 -27.00
CA GLU A 117 -28.51 7.62 -28.41
C GLU A 117 -28.08 8.79 -29.32
N LYS A 118 -28.53 10.01 -29.02
CA LYS A 118 -28.12 11.23 -29.72
C LYS A 118 -26.60 11.43 -29.66
N TYR A 119 -26.01 11.26 -28.48
CA TYR A 119 -24.56 11.38 -28.28
C TYR A 119 -23.76 10.27 -28.93
N GLN A 120 -24.30 9.05 -29.00
CA GLN A 120 -23.66 7.95 -29.72
C GLN A 120 -23.56 8.24 -31.22
N ALA A 121 -24.58 8.86 -31.80
CA ALA A 121 -24.55 9.31 -33.19
C ALA A 121 -23.43 10.35 -33.43
N ILE A 122 -23.25 11.29 -32.50
CA ILE A 122 -22.14 12.27 -32.52
C ILE A 122 -20.77 11.58 -32.41
N ALA A 123 -20.63 10.61 -31.48
CA ALA A 123 -19.39 9.85 -31.31
C ALA A 123 -18.99 9.09 -32.58
N ASN A 124 -19.96 8.57 -33.31
CA ASN A 124 -19.72 7.83 -34.55
C ASN A 124 -19.25 8.77 -35.69
N THR A 125 -19.69 10.03 -35.70
CA THR A 125 -19.25 11.04 -36.68
C THR A 125 -17.87 11.60 -36.38
N LEU A 126 -17.47 11.73 -35.11
CA LEU A 126 -16.16 12.26 -34.70
C LEU A 126 -14.98 11.28 -34.90
N LYS A 127 -15.25 9.98 -35.11
CA LYS A 127 -14.21 8.98 -35.42
C LYS A 127 -13.54 9.15 -36.80
N SER A 128 -13.99 10.11 -37.60
CA SER A 128 -13.50 10.31 -38.98
C SER A 128 -12.62 11.56 -39.18
N THR A 129 -12.28 12.32 -38.14
CA THR A 129 -11.49 13.53 -38.28
C THR A 129 -10.26 13.53 -37.36
N ASP A 130 -9.08 13.45 -37.97
CA ASP A 130 -7.79 13.67 -37.31
C ASP A 130 -7.61 15.14 -36.94
N PHE A 131 -7.48 15.42 -35.63
CA PHE A 131 -7.07 16.75 -35.13
C PHE A 131 -5.58 16.78 -34.83
N THR A 132 -4.80 17.43 -35.68
CA THR A 132 -3.45 17.91 -35.34
C THR A 132 -3.57 19.35 -34.85
N SER A 133 -3.44 19.60 -33.57
CA SER A 133 -3.35 20.97 -33.03
C SER A 133 -1.90 21.45 -32.99
N ASN A 134 -1.61 22.52 -33.70
CA ASN A 134 -0.38 23.30 -33.57
C ASN A 134 -0.41 24.09 -32.26
N LEU A 135 0.32 23.60 -31.24
CA LEU A 135 0.61 24.37 -30.04
C LEU A 135 2.04 24.89 -30.10
N ASN A 136 2.18 26.20 -30.03
CA ASN A 136 3.47 26.89 -29.90
C ASN A 136 4.20 26.41 -28.63
N PRO A 137 5.49 26.05 -28.68
CA PRO A 137 6.24 25.70 -27.48
C PRO A 137 6.48 26.96 -26.64
N LEU A 138 5.92 26.96 -25.45
CA LEU A 138 6.19 27.96 -24.42
C LEU A 138 7.66 27.88 -23.99
N ASN A 139 8.29 29.01 -23.88
CA ASN A 139 9.71 29.19 -23.56
C ASN A 139 10.00 28.83 -22.10
N TYR A 140 10.48 27.60 -21.85
CA TYR A 140 10.76 27.02 -20.52
C TYR A 140 11.99 27.60 -19.78
N ASN A 141 12.71 28.59 -20.32
CA ASN A 141 14.06 28.90 -19.88
C ASN A 141 14.22 29.90 -18.73
N LYS A 142 13.16 30.29 -18.00
CA LYS A 142 13.28 31.24 -16.87
C LYS A 142 12.30 31.01 -15.71
N GLN A 143 11.97 29.77 -15.38
CA GLN A 143 11.05 29.53 -14.29
C GLN A 143 11.79 29.29 -12.98
N LYS A 144 11.38 30.04 -11.95
CA LYS A 144 11.75 29.80 -10.56
C LYS A 144 11.39 28.33 -10.21
N GLU A 145 12.38 27.57 -9.78
CA GLU A 145 12.16 26.19 -9.36
C GLU A 145 11.31 26.19 -8.08
N ILE A 146 10.02 25.84 -8.22
CA ILE A 146 9.09 25.79 -7.08
C ILE A 146 8.98 24.33 -6.64
N PRO A 147 9.41 24.01 -5.41
CA PRO A 147 9.37 22.65 -4.92
C PRO A 147 7.95 22.21 -4.56
N TRP A 148 7.70 20.91 -4.63
CA TRP A 148 6.52 20.22 -4.13
C TRP A 148 6.87 19.57 -2.79
N THR A 149 6.75 20.35 -1.70
CA THR A 149 7.42 20.08 -0.43
C THR A 149 6.71 19.09 0.49
N SER A 150 5.42 18.84 0.28
CA SER A 150 4.61 17.96 1.13
C SER A 150 3.46 17.33 0.35
N TYR A 151 2.61 16.55 1.02
CA TYR A 151 1.32 16.16 0.47
C TYR A 151 0.56 17.40 -0.06
N LYS A 152 0.05 17.35 -1.28
CA LYS A 152 -0.62 18.46 -1.96
C LYS A 152 0.26 19.71 -2.16
N GLY A 153 1.58 19.60 -1.99
CA GLY A 153 2.59 20.55 -2.46
C GLY A 153 3.03 21.64 -1.51
N ASN A 154 2.23 22.02 -0.54
CA ASN A 154 2.53 23.12 0.39
C ASN A 154 1.90 22.91 1.78
N GLU A 155 2.18 23.79 2.73
CA GLU A 155 1.70 23.68 4.11
C GLU A 155 0.18 23.84 4.26
N SER A 156 -0.49 24.55 3.36
CA SER A 156 -1.95 24.70 3.35
C SER A 156 -2.68 23.57 2.60
N LEU A 157 -1.93 22.64 2.02
CA LEU A 157 -2.38 21.47 1.26
C LEU A 157 -3.25 21.82 0.04
N SER A 158 -3.06 23.01 -0.54
CA SER A 158 -3.94 23.56 -1.59
C SER A 158 -3.94 22.77 -2.91
N GLY A 159 -2.98 21.90 -3.13
CA GLY A 159 -2.82 21.18 -4.40
C GLY A 159 -2.29 22.05 -5.53
N TYR A 160 -1.76 23.24 -5.21
CA TYR A 160 -1.14 24.18 -6.13
C TYR A 160 0.05 24.86 -5.48
N THR A 161 1.19 24.87 -6.16
CA THR A 161 2.41 25.54 -5.68
C THR A 161 2.94 26.59 -6.65
N GLY A 162 2.37 26.72 -7.84
CA GLY A 162 2.95 27.44 -8.97
C GLY A 162 3.93 26.57 -9.79
N ALA A 163 4.04 25.28 -9.49
CA ALA A 163 4.85 24.37 -10.28
C ALA A 163 4.15 24.04 -11.61
N PHE A 164 4.92 23.96 -12.69
CA PHE A 164 4.41 23.50 -13.98
C PHE A 164 4.30 21.97 -13.98
N GLY A 165 3.15 21.49 -14.41
CA GLY A 165 2.92 20.07 -14.68
C GLY A 165 3.29 19.66 -16.10
N PRO A 166 3.20 18.37 -16.41
CA PRO A 166 3.53 17.81 -17.73
C PRO A 166 2.58 18.29 -18.82
N THR A 167 3.10 18.37 -20.06
CA THR A 167 2.34 18.87 -21.21
C THR A 167 1.95 17.79 -22.22
N LYS A 168 2.66 16.65 -22.22
CA LYS A 168 2.51 15.62 -23.25
C LYS A 168 1.90 14.31 -22.77
N GLY A 169 1.96 14.00 -21.50
CA GLY A 169 1.51 12.72 -20.97
C GLY A 169 2.36 11.52 -21.42
N GLU A 170 3.66 11.72 -21.56
CA GLU A 170 4.61 10.69 -21.95
C GLU A 170 5.45 10.22 -20.74
N ASN A 171 5.84 8.95 -20.76
CA ASN A 171 6.78 8.45 -19.77
C ASN A 171 8.13 9.16 -19.86
N ALA A 172 8.62 9.71 -18.77
CA ALA A 172 9.99 10.20 -18.67
C ALA A 172 10.90 9.09 -18.12
N TRP A 173 10.47 8.46 -17.04
CA TRP A 173 11.12 7.29 -16.42
C TRP A 173 10.17 6.62 -15.43
N LYS A 174 10.51 5.39 -15.01
CA LYS A 174 9.87 4.67 -13.91
C LYS A 174 10.93 4.18 -12.95
N PHE A 175 10.59 4.17 -11.66
CA PHE A 175 11.44 3.57 -10.63
C PHE A 175 10.68 2.44 -9.91
N PRO A 176 11.23 1.22 -9.84
CA PRO A 176 10.58 0.10 -9.18
C PRO A 176 10.66 0.24 -7.66
N ILE A 177 9.55 0.57 -7.02
CA ILE A 177 9.42 0.60 -5.57
C ILE A 177 9.22 -0.82 -5.03
N GLY A 178 8.48 -1.64 -5.79
CA GLY A 178 8.12 -3.00 -5.42
C GLY A 178 7.05 -3.08 -4.34
N LEU A 179 6.59 -4.31 -4.13
CA LEU A 179 5.71 -4.68 -3.03
C LEU A 179 6.56 -5.43 -1.99
N ALA A 180 6.24 -5.28 -0.70
CA ALA A 180 6.99 -5.98 0.35
C ALA A 180 6.61 -7.46 0.39
N TRP A 181 7.27 -8.30 -0.37
CA TRP A 181 7.09 -9.75 -0.29
C TRP A 181 8.34 -10.41 0.24
N GLU A 182 8.34 -10.71 1.55
CA GLU A 182 9.47 -11.29 2.29
C GLU A 182 9.37 -12.80 2.46
N SER A 183 8.27 -13.44 2.04
CA SER A 183 8.05 -14.88 2.22
C SER A 183 9.11 -15.70 1.50
N LYS A 184 9.82 -16.53 2.27
CA LYS A 184 10.80 -17.50 1.77
C LYS A 184 10.08 -18.71 1.19
N PRO A 185 10.40 -19.20 -0.03
CA PRO A 185 9.94 -20.50 -0.49
C PRO A 185 10.46 -21.63 0.39
N ALA A 186 9.62 -22.62 0.69
CA ALA A 186 10.05 -23.83 1.42
C ALA A 186 10.12 -25.03 0.49
N ILE A 187 11.19 -25.86 0.58
CA ILE A 187 11.43 -26.97 -0.34
C ILE A 187 11.55 -28.30 0.43
N GLU A 188 10.77 -29.31 0.01
CA GLU A 188 10.86 -30.67 0.50
C GLU A 188 10.75 -31.69 -0.66
N GLY A 189 11.77 -32.50 -0.85
CA GLY A 189 11.82 -33.42 -2.01
C GLY A 189 11.75 -32.66 -3.32
N SER A 190 10.80 -33.00 -4.18
CA SER A 190 10.52 -32.32 -5.46
C SER A 190 9.44 -31.27 -5.37
N ARG A 191 9.06 -30.81 -4.18
CA ARG A 191 7.97 -29.85 -3.97
C ARG A 191 8.47 -28.51 -3.44
N VAL A 192 7.90 -27.44 -3.97
CA VAL A 192 8.10 -26.06 -3.47
C VAL A 192 6.78 -25.55 -2.92
N TYR A 193 6.81 -25.04 -1.71
CA TYR A 193 5.67 -24.41 -1.05
C TYR A 193 5.89 -22.90 -0.98
N ILE A 194 4.91 -22.14 -1.43
CA ILE A 194 5.00 -20.67 -1.54
C ILE A 194 3.73 -20.08 -0.95
N SER A 195 3.87 -19.23 0.05
CA SER A 195 2.78 -18.40 0.52
C SER A 195 2.39 -17.41 -0.56
N SER A 196 1.11 -17.23 -0.78
CA SER A 196 0.62 -16.29 -1.79
C SER A 196 0.18 -14.98 -1.13
N PRO A 197 0.62 -13.85 -1.64
CA PRO A 197 0.03 -12.57 -1.28
C PRO A 197 -1.32 -12.32 -1.97
N GLY A 198 -1.80 -13.26 -2.78
CA GLY A 198 -3.08 -13.19 -3.49
C GLY A 198 -4.30 -13.46 -2.61
N ILE A 199 -5.49 -13.14 -3.12
CA ILE A 199 -6.73 -13.10 -2.35
C ILE A 199 -7.36 -14.47 -2.15
N ARG A 200 -7.44 -15.28 -3.21
CA ARG A 200 -8.10 -16.60 -3.16
C ARG A 200 -7.16 -17.73 -2.82
N THR A 201 -5.93 -17.62 -3.25
CA THR A 201 -4.94 -18.66 -3.03
C THR A 201 -4.03 -18.27 -1.87
N LYS A 202 -4.04 -19.06 -0.83
CA LYS A 202 -3.20 -18.85 0.38
C LYS A 202 -1.82 -19.46 0.24
N LEU A 203 -1.76 -20.63 -0.38
CA LEU A 203 -0.53 -21.43 -0.48
C LEU A 203 -0.52 -22.18 -1.81
N TYR A 204 0.63 -22.18 -2.48
CA TYR A 204 0.91 -22.99 -3.65
C TYR A 204 1.84 -24.14 -3.28
N CYS A 205 1.59 -25.32 -3.83
CA CYS A 205 2.57 -26.39 -3.94
C CYS A 205 2.91 -26.57 -5.42
N LEU A 206 4.17 -26.39 -5.75
CA LEU A 206 4.67 -26.50 -7.12
C LEU A 206 5.63 -27.69 -7.24
N ASP A 207 5.75 -28.24 -8.43
CA ASP A 207 6.84 -29.16 -8.77
C ASP A 207 8.15 -28.35 -8.94
N LEU A 208 9.17 -28.73 -8.24
CA LEU A 208 10.48 -28.03 -8.23
C LEU A 208 11.17 -28.02 -9.60
N ASN A 209 10.94 -29.03 -10.42
CA ASN A 209 11.61 -29.15 -11.71
C ASN A 209 10.95 -28.33 -12.82
N THR A 210 9.62 -28.20 -12.76
CA THR A 210 8.81 -27.64 -13.86
C THR A 210 8.08 -26.36 -13.50
N GLY A 211 7.97 -26.00 -12.21
CA GLY A 211 7.16 -24.89 -11.73
C GLY A 211 5.64 -25.14 -11.83
N LYS A 212 5.21 -26.31 -12.31
CA LYS A 212 3.77 -26.62 -12.43
C LYS A 212 3.12 -26.74 -11.06
N THR A 213 1.93 -26.18 -10.93
CA THR A 213 1.13 -26.30 -9.71
C THR A 213 0.66 -27.74 -9.54
N ILE A 214 1.02 -28.35 -8.41
CA ILE A 214 0.54 -29.67 -7.98
C ILE A 214 -0.81 -29.52 -7.30
N TRP A 215 -0.91 -28.59 -6.35
CA TRP A 215 -2.15 -28.16 -5.71
C TRP A 215 -2.01 -26.73 -5.19
N LYS A 216 -3.15 -26.11 -4.90
CA LYS A 216 -3.22 -24.82 -4.24
C LYS A 216 -4.31 -24.82 -3.19
N THR A 217 -4.04 -24.16 -2.06
CA THR A 217 -5.02 -23.94 -1.00
C THR A 217 -5.82 -22.71 -1.35
N GLN A 218 -7.11 -22.89 -1.59
CA GLN A 218 -8.03 -21.80 -1.89
C GLN A 218 -8.96 -21.54 -0.71
N GLN A 219 -9.36 -20.30 -0.56
CA GLN A 219 -10.40 -19.88 0.36
C GLN A 219 -11.59 -19.33 -0.42
N GLU A 220 -12.79 -19.63 0.04
CA GLU A 220 -13.97 -18.92 -0.41
C GLU A 220 -13.89 -17.48 0.08
N ILE A 221 -14.15 -16.55 -0.82
CA ILE A 221 -14.19 -15.13 -0.52
C ILE A 221 -15.63 -14.76 -0.27
N GLU A 222 -15.91 -14.30 0.92
CA GLU A 222 -17.21 -13.73 1.25
C GLU A 222 -17.19 -12.23 0.86
N ILE A 223 -17.98 -11.89 -0.15
CA ILE A 223 -18.15 -10.50 -0.58
C ILE A 223 -19.42 -9.98 0.07
N MET A 224 -19.28 -9.10 1.05
CA MET A 224 -20.41 -8.41 1.67
C MET A 224 -20.36 -6.92 1.32
N GLY A 225 -21.27 -6.52 0.42
CA GLY A 225 -21.35 -5.14 -0.04
C GLY A 225 -20.18 -4.75 -0.95
N ASP A 226 -19.52 -3.64 -0.64
CA ASP A 226 -18.34 -3.12 -1.33
C ASP A 226 -17.02 -3.54 -0.67
N GLN A 227 -17.08 -4.30 0.41
CA GLN A 227 -15.90 -4.75 1.16
C GLN A 227 -15.71 -6.25 1.06
N LEU A 228 -14.50 -6.65 0.74
CA LEU A 228 -14.03 -8.01 0.91
C LEU A 228 -13.75 -8.25 2.39
N TYR A 229 -14.68 -8.93 3.03
CA TYR A 229 -14.41 -9.47 4.34
C TYR A 229 -13.66 -10.80 4.17
N HIS A 230 -12.55 -10.97 4.89
CA HIS A 230 -11.78 -12.21 4.97
C HIS A 230 -10.96 -12.62 3.74
N ALA A 231 -10.19 -11.69 3.18
CA ALA A 231 -9.07 -12.09 2.36
C ALA A 231 -7.76 -11.96 3.17
N PRO A 232 -7.30 -13.02 3.79
CA PRO A 232 -6.06 -12.98 4.58
C PRO A 232 -4.88 -12.86 3.62
N ASN A 233 -4.07 -11.85 3.87
CA ASN A 233 -2.78 -11.71 3.25
C ASN A 233 -1.82 -12.71 3.89
N ASN A 234 -1.18 -13.55 3.09
CA ASN A 234 -0.24 -14.53 3.58
C ASN A 234 1.18 -14.18 3.12
N GLN A 235 1.89 -13.44 3.94
CA GLN A 235 3.30 -13.08 3.71
C GLN A 235 4.28 -13.86 4.59
N SER A 236 3.80 -14.72 5.48
CA SER A 236 4.69 -15.55 6.28
C SER A 236 5.38 -16.61 5.42
N SER A 237 6.62 -16.94 5.78
CA SER A 237 7.31 -18.05 5.17
C SER A 237 6.65 -19.38 5.59
N PRO A 238 6.32 -20.29 4.65
CA PRO A 238 5.74 -21.58 5.02
C PRO A 238 6.75 -22.44 5.78
N VAL A 239 6.29 -23.07 6.86
CA VAL A 239 7.07 -24.00 7.67
C VAL A 239 6.63 -25.42 7.37
N ILE A 240 7.59 -26.28 7.01
CA ILE A 240 7.35 -27.69 6.71
C ILE A 240 7.38 -28.50 8.01
N LEU A 241 6.26 -29.11 8.35
CA LEU A 241 6.11 -30.07 9.44
C LEU A 241 6.04 -31.49 8.88
N GLU A 242 5.96 -32.50 9.74
CA GLU A 242 5.93 -33.89 9.31
C GLU A 242 4.83 -34.20 8.28
N ASN A 243 3.58 -33.84 8.57
CA ASN A 243 2.43 -34.13 7.72
C ASN A 243 1.77 -32.86 7.15
N TYR A 244 2.21 -31.67 7.57
CA TYR A 244 1.54 -30.40 7.30
C TYR A 244 2.51 -29.34 6.79
N ILE A 245 1.97 -28.38 6.07
CA ILE A 245 2.60 -27.08 5.87
C ILE A 245 1.86 -26.08 6.77
N MET A 246 2.63 -25.33 7.54
CA MET A 246 2.10 -24.29 8.41
C MET A 246 2.48 -22.92 7.87
N PHE A 247 1.54 -21.97 7.91
CA PHE A 247 1.79 -20.58 7.65
C PHE A 247 0.93 -19.72 8.59
N ARG A 248 1.31 -18.46 8.76
CA ARG A 248 0.57 -17.49 9.54
C ARG A 248 -0.13 -16.52 8.61
N GLU A 249 -1.44 -16.35 8.79
CA GLU A 249 -2.25 -15.36 8.10
C GLU A 249 -2.12 -14.00 8.78
N MET A 250 -2.18 -12.95 7.99
CA MET A 250 -2.40 -11.60 8.49
C MET A 250 -3.89 -11.31 8.44
N GLY A 251 -4.46 -10.87 9.56
CA GLY A 251 -5.91 -10.68 9.69
C GLY A 251 -6.47 -9.69 8.68
N ALA A 252 -7.66 -10.00 8.16
CA ALA A 252 -8.40 -9.09 7.30
C ALA A 252 -9.15 -8.04 8.14
N ARG A 253 -9.36 -6.84 7.57
CA ARG A 253 -10.28 -5.85 8.14
C ARG A 253 -11.69 -6.44 8.26
N GLY A 254 -12.27 -6.48 9.45
CA GLY A 254 -13.69 -6.78 9.61
C GLY A 254 -14.09 -6.98 11.07
N ASN A 255 -15.18 -6.36 11.46
CA ASN A 255 -15.74 -6.35 12.82
C ASN A 255 -16.36 -7.68 13.29
N LYS A 256 -16.08 -8.81 12.66
CA LYS A 256 -16.74 -10.07 13.02
C LYS A 256 -15.75 -11.24 13.12
N GLY A 257 -15.38 -11.51 14.35
CA GLY A 257 -14.79 -12.77 14.79
C GLY A 257 -13.26 -12.80 14.82
N PRO A 258 -12.72 -13.75 15.59
CA PRO A 258 -11.28 -13.93 15.74
C PRO A 258 -10.67 -14.36 14.40
N THR A 259 -9.65 -13.64 13.99
CA THR A 259 -8.81 -14.07 12.87
C THR A 259 -8.05 -15.33 13.29
N LYS A 260 -8.24 -16.39 12.53
CA LYS A 260 -7.53 -17.65 12.73
C LYS A 260 -6.17 -17.52 12.05
N ASP A 261 -5.16 -17.18 12.83
CA ASP A 261 -3.91 -16.65 12.27
C ASP A 261 -2.88 -17.70 11.86
N VAL A 262 -2.92 -18.92 12.42
CA VAL A 262 -2.00 -19.99 12.04
C VAL A 262 -2.76 -21.17 11.43
N VAL A 263 -2.44 -21.46 10.18
CA VAL A 263 -3.13 -22.45 9.35
C VAL A 263 -2.22 -23.66 9.09
N LEU A 264 -2.76 -24.85 9.28
CA LEU A 264 -2.13 -26.11 8.93
C LEU A 264 -2.82 -26.71 7.71
N VAL A 265 -2.03 -26.98 6.69
CA VAL A 265 -2.48 -27.56 5.42
C VAL A 265 -1.85 -28.94 5.25
N ASP A 266 -2.66 -29.92 4.88
CA ASP A 266 -2.17 -31.26 4.55
C ASP A 266 -1.22 -31.23 3.36
N LYS A 267 -0.01 -31.74 3.51
CA LYS A 267 1.05 -31.70 2.48
C LYS A 267 0.70 -32.40 1.16
N LYS A 268 -0.18 -33.40 1.21
CA LYS A 268 -0.51 -34.20 0.04
C LYS A 268 -1.63 -33.56 -0.79
N THR A 269 -2.63 -33.03 -0.10
CA THR A 269 -3.88 -32.59 -0.73
C THR A 269 -4.06 -31.10 -0.85
N GLY A 270 -3.32 -30.29 -0.09
CA GLY A 270 -3.51 -28.84 -0.03
C GLY A 270 -4.76 -28.41 0.76
N LYS A 271 -5.41 -29.32 1.47
CA LYS A 271 -6.60 -28.99 2.27
C LYS A 271 -6.21 -28.45 3.63
N ILE A 272 -6.90 -27.40 4.08
CA ILE A 272 -6.79 -26.87 5.45
C ILE A 272 -7.33 -27.95 6.40
N THR A 273 -6.51 -28.32 7.37
CA THR A 273 -6.84 -29.36 8.36
C THR A 273 -7.08 -28.79 9.75
N LYS A 274 -6.39 -27.71 10.07
CA LYS A 274 -6.46 -27.07 11.38
C LYS A 274 -6.12 -25.60 11.27
N GLU A 275 -6.82 -24.81 12.08
CA GLU A 275 -6.54 -23.40 12.27
C GLU A 275 -6.35 -23.16 13.75
N ILE A 276 -5.31 -22.43 14.13
CA ILE A 276 -4.98 -22.08 15.50
C ILE A 276 -5.15 -20.59 15.65
N GLU A 277 -6.11 -20.19 16.47
CA GLU A 277 -6.31 -18.79 16.80
C GLU A 277 -5.11 -18.29 17.61
N VAL A 278 -4.46 -17.25 17.14
CA VAL A 278 -3.28 -16.65 17.79
C VAL A 278 -3.51 -15.20 18.20
N GLY A 279 -4.67 -14.63 17.88
CA GLY A 279 -5.07 -13.27 18.24
C GLY A 279 -4.68 -12.23 17.18
N HIS A 280 -5.19 -11.02 17.37
CA HIS A 280 -4.94 -9.93 16.42
C HIS A 280 -3.46 -9.64 16.26
N VAL A 281 -3.00 -9.64 15.01
CA VAL A 281 -1.74 -9.03 14.61
C VAL A 281 -2.09 -7.85 13.74
N ASP A 282 -1.44 -6.75 13.95
CA ASP A 282 -1.61 -5.65 13.03
C ASP A 282 -1.03 -6.01 11.66
N TYR A 283 -1.91 -6.14 10.68
CA TYR A 283 -1.58 -6.46 9.28
C TYR A 283 -0.62 -5.44 8.62
N ARG A 284 -0.43 -4.29 9.23
CA ARG A 284 0.38 -3.18 8.71
C ARG A 284 1.87 -3.31 8.99
N ALA A 285 2.24 -4.21 9.88
CA ALA A 285 3.65 -4.52 10.13
C ALA A 285 4.37 -5.16 8.92
N GLY A 286 3.64 -5.48 7.86
CA GLY A 286 4.20 -5.99 6.61
C GLY A 286 4.67 -7.45 6.65
N HIS A 287 4.67 -8.09 7.80
CA HIS A 287 5.05 -9.50 7.96
C HIS A 287 4.40 -10.11 9.20
N ALA A 288 4.16 -11.40 9.16
CA ALA A 288 3.62 -12.19 10.27
C ALA A 288 4.68 -13.19 10.76
N PRO A 289 5.69 -12.74 11.52
CA PRO A 289 6.79 -13.60 11.92
C PRO A 289 6.32 -14.69 12.88
N PHE A 290 6.81 -15.90 12.68
CA PHE A 290 6.62 -17.03 13.59
C PHE A 290 7.67 -18.10 13.37
N ALA A 291 7.86 -18.96 14.35
CA ALA A 291 8.62 -20.19 14.21
C ALA A 291 7.82 -21.37 14.72
N ALA A 292 7.95 -22.51 14.09
CA ALA A 292 7.24 -23.73 14.50
C ALA A 292 8.05 -24.98 14.22
N ASN A 293 7.74 -26.03 14.98
CA ASN A 293 8.08 -27.41 14.71
C ASN A 293 6.84 -28.31 14.90
N ASN A 294 6.96 -29.61 14.99
CA ASN A 294 5.81 -30.51 15.11
C ASN A 294 5.01 -30.36 16.43
N ASP A 295 5.56 -29.74 17.43
CA ASP A 295 4.96 -29.67 18.79
C ASP A 295 4.56 -28.25 19.20
N VAL A 296 5.35 -27.24 18.82
CA VAL A 296 5.22 -25.87 19.32
C VAL A 296 5.25 -24.85 18.20
N VAL A 297 4.38 -23.84 18.31
CA VAL A 297 4.48 -22.59 17.53
C VAL A 297 4.80 -21.44 18.48
N VAL A 298 5.77 -20.60 18.08
CA VAL A 298 6.22 -19.40 18.81
C VAL A 298 6.06 -18.20 17.90
N TYR A 299 5.46 -17.14 18.39
CA TYR A 299 5.21 -15.92 17.60
C TYR A 299 5.21 -14.67 18.48
N PRO A 300 5.65 -13.52 17.93
CA PRO A 300 5.48 -12.25 18.58
C PRO A 300 4.02 -11.80 18.50
N PHE A 301 3.58 -11.10 19.54
CA PHE A 301 2.23 -10.60 19.67
C PHE A 301 2.24 -9.14 20.12
N GLY A 302 1.40 -8.34 19.49
CA GLY A 302 1.12 -6.96 19.84
C GLY A 302 -0.33 -6.65 19.51
N VAL A 303 -0.94 -5.71 20.21
CA VAL A 303 -2.33 -5.28 19.99
C VAL A 303 -2.32 -3.87 19.44
N GLN A 304 -2.99 -3.66 18.31
CA GLN A 304 -3.43 -2.33 17.93
C GLN A 304 -4.93 -2.32 17.78
N ASP A 305 -5.61 -1.49 18.53
CA ASP A 305 -7.01 -1.17 18.31
C ASP A 305 -7.19 0.34 18.23
N ILE A 306 -7.26 0.82 17.00
CA ILE A 306 -7.46 2.25 16.67
C ILE A 306 -8.91 2.70 16.87
N HIS A 307 -9.82 1.77 17.12
CA HIS A 307 -11.24 2.05 17.34
C HIS A 307 -11.62 2.18 18.83
N THR A 308 -10.70 1.84 19.72
CA THR A 308 -10.90 2.08 21.16
C THR A 308 -10.73 3.57 21.52
N THR A 309 -11.22 3.94 22.67
CA THR A 309 -11.11 5.31 23.19
C THR A 309 -10.48 5.28 24.58
N PRO A 310 -9.19 5.69 24.76
CA PRO A 310 -8.22 6.06 23.72
C PRO A 310 -7.79 4.87 22.85
N PRO A 311 -7.21 5.11 21.67
CA PRO A 311 -6.66 4.06 20.84
C PRO A 311 -5.60 3.24 21.59
N LEU A 312 -5.68 1.91 21.46
CA LEU A 312 -4.67 1.01 22.01
C LEU A 312 -3.63 0.72 20.94
N THR A 313 -2.41 1.18 21.16
CA THR A 313 -1.27 0.87 20.31
C THR A 313 -0.22 0.16 21.16
N GLN A 314 0.01 -1.12 20.87
CA GLN A 314 1.08 -1.91 21.47
C GLN A 314 1.83 -2.63 20.35
N ALA A 315 3.10 -2.32 20.22
CA ALA A 315 3.97 -3.03 19.30
C ALA A 315 4.21 -4.49 19.75
N PHE A 316 4.91 -5.26 18.95
CA PHE A 316 5.29 -6.64 19.29
C PHE A 316 6.24 -6.67 20.49
N ASP A 317 5.71 -6.56 21.67
CA ASP A 317 6.46 -6.55 22.94
C ASP A 317 6.42 -7.89 23.68
N ARG A 318 5.65 -8.84 23.17
CA ARG A 318 5.40 -10.14 23.81
C ARG A 318 5.69 -11.30 22.86
N MET A 319 6.17 -12.41 23.43
CA MET A 319 6.26 -13.71 22.77
C MET A 319 5.25 -14.66 23.34
N ILE A 320 4.50 -15.31 22.47
CA ILE A 320 3.53 -16.33 22.84
C ILE A 320 3.97 -17.68 22.25
N ALA A 321 3.83 -18.74 23.03
CA ALA A 321 3.96 -20.11 22.55
C ALA A 321 2.66 -20.88 22.75
N LYS A 322 2.31 -21.69 21.75
CA LYS A 322 1.18 -22.63 21.81
C LYS A 322 1.61 -24.03 21.40
N ASN A 323 1.00 -25.03 22.04
CA ASN A 323 1.11 -26.42 21.61
C ASN A 323 0.30 -26.62 20.32
N ILE A 324 0.90 -27.12 19.26
CA ILE A 324 0.26 -27.29 17.95
C ILE A 324 -0.87 -28.30 17.97
N LYS A 325 -0.70 -29.40 18.74
CA LYS A 325 -1.67 -30.50 18.79
C LYS A 325 -2.94 -30.10 19.54
N THR A 326 -2.79 -29.42 20.68
CA THR A 326 -3.90 -29.04 21.56
C THR A 326 -4.43 -27.64 21.32
N GLY A 327 -3.62 -26.73 20.74
CA GLY A 327 -3.90 -25.28 20.64
C GLY A 327 -3.72 -24.53 21.96
N GLN A 328 -3.33 -25.21 23.04
CA GLN A 328 -3.20 -24.60 24.37
C GLN A 328 -2.00 -23.65 24.42
N LYS A 329 -2.21 -22.47 25.01
CA LYS A 329 -1.14 -21.51 25.32
C LYS A 329 -0.21 -22.10 26.38
N LEU A 330 1.08 -22.19 26.08
CA LEU A 330 2.11 -22.64 27.00
C LEU A 330 2.58 -21.50 27.89
N TYR A 331 2.86 -20.33 27.27
CA TYR A 331 3.27 -19.14 28.00
C TYR A 331 3.07 -17.86 27.15
N GLU A 332 3.23 -16.74 27.83
CA GLU A 332 3.33 -15.38 27.26
C GLU A 332 4.45 -14.67 28.03
N MET A 333 5.42 -14.10 27.33
CA MET A 333 6.62 -13.48 27.90
C MET A 333 6.84 -12.10 27.28
N TYR A 334 7.02 -11.08 28.13
CA TYR A 334 7.42 -9.74 27.69
C TYR A 334 8.91 -9.70 27.40
N ILE A 335 9.29 -9.20 26.23
CA ILE A 335 10.68 -9.15 25.77
C ILE A 335 11.13 -7.79 25.26
N GLY A 336 10.23 -6.80 25.20
CA GLY A 336 10.48 -5.54 24.52
C GLY A 336 10.19 -5.62 23.02
N TYR A 337 10.42 -4.52 22.32
CA TYR A 337 10.11 -4.42 20.89
C TYR A 337 10.90 -5.42 20.05
N THR A 338 10.22 -6.12 19.14
CA THR A 338 10.88 -7.05 18.23
C THR A 338 10.36 -6.93 16.80
N PHE A 339 11.29 -6.93 15.84
CA PHE A 339 11.04 -6.92 14.41
C PHE A 339 11.62 -8.13 13.70
N SER A 340 12.40 -8.94 14.40
CA SER A 340 12.99 -10.14 13.84
C SER A 340 12.04 -11.32 13.90
N GLU A 341 12.17 -12.26 12.97
CA GLU A 341 11.53 -13.56 13.09
C GLU A 341 12.12 -14.35 14.25
N PRO A 342 11.30 -15.00 15.09
CA PRO A 342 11.82 -15.94 16.09
C PRO A 342 12.50 -17.12 15.39
N HIS A 343 13.51 -17.69 16.04
CA HIS A 343 14.10 -18.94 15.62
C HIS A 343 13.77 -20.04 16.63
N LEU A 344 13.32 -21.17 16.14
CA LEU A 344 13.07 -22.37 16.96
C LEU A 344 13.96 -23.50 16.45
N ASP A 345 14.82 -24.04 17.32
CA ASP A 345 15.69 -25.13 16.96
C ASP A 345 15.04 -26.52 17.19
N LYS A 346 15.71 -27.56 16.74
CA LYS A 346 15.23 -28.97 16.87
C LYS A 346 15.12 -29.44 18.31
N GLU A 347 15.77 -28.76 19.25
CA GLU A 347 15.75 -29.08 20.68
C GLU A 347 14.73 -28.23 21.44
N ASN A 348 13.81 -27.58 20.74
CA ASN A 348 12.80 -26.66 21.28
C ASN A 348 13.40 -25.45 22.01
N TRP A 349 14.59 -24.99 21.67
CA TRP A 349 15.06 -23.69 22.08
C TRP A 349 14.57 -22.62 21.14
N ALA A 350 13.94 -21.58 21.71
CA ALA A 350 13.52 -20.40 20.98
C ALA A 350 14.51 -19.25 21.22
N TYR A 351 14.76 -18.46 20.18
CA TYR A 351 15.65 -17.30 20.18
C TYR A 351 14.94 -16.12 19.57
N GLN A 352 15.03 -14.96 20.23
CA GLN A 352 14.42 -13.73 19.76
C GLN A 352 15.32 -12.52 19.98
N GLY A 353 15.61 -11.79 18.89
CA GLY A 353 16.27 -10.48 18.92
C GLY A 353 15.28 -9.35 19.19
N THR A 354 15.74 -8.25 19.78
CA THR A 354 14.93 -7.07 20.03
C THR A 354 15.57 -5.79 19.50
N ALA A 355 14.75 -4.76 19.35
CA ALA A 355 15.18 -3.43 18.92
C ALA A 355 16.15 -2.74 19.92
N GLU A 356 16.08 -3.13 21.21
CA GLU A 356 16.99 -2.63 22.25
C GLU A 356 18.33 -3.37 22.29
N GLY A 357 18.54 -4.31 21.36
CA GLY A 357 19.79 -5.08 21.24
C GLY A 357 19.88 -6.31 22.15
N TYR A 358 18.79 -6.74 22.76
CA TYR A 358 18.77 -7.99 23.53
C TYR A 358 18.51 -9.19 22.62
N LEU A 359 19.23 -10.26 22.86
CA LEU A 359 18.94 -11.60 22.38
C LEU A 359 18.50 -12.45 23.54
N TYR A 360 17.26 -12.94 23.48
CA TYR A 360 16.70 -13.85 24.48
C TYR A 360 16.72 -15.29 23.97
N ALA A 361 16.98 -16.25 24.87
CA ALA A 361 16.88 -17.66 24.59
C ALA A 361 16.18 -18.41 25.72
N TRP A 362 15.25 -19.31 25.35
CA TRP A 362 14.46 -20.09 26.32
C TRP A 362 13.97 -21.40 25.72
N LYS A 363 13.51 -22.32 26.59
CA LYS A 363 12.84 -23.56 26.20
C LYS A 363 11.38 -23.29 25.83
N ALA A 364 11.01 -23.52 24.59
CA ALA A 364 9.70 -23.16 24.03
C ALA A 364 8.57 -24.17 24.37
N ASP A 365 8.90 -25.41 24.67
CA ASP A 365 7.95 -26.50 25.00
C ASP A 365 7.63 -26.60 26.49
N GLU A 366 8.35 -25.91 27.35
CA GLU A 366 8.11 -25.90 28.79
C GLU A 366 7.00 -24.93 29.16
N LYS A 367 6.05 -25.36 30.01
CA LYS A 367 5.06 -24.48 30.59
C LYS A 367 5.74 -23.58 31.62
N LEU A 368 5.97 -22.34 31.23
CA LEU A 368 6.62 -21.35 32.10
C LEU A 368 5.62 -20.79 33.11
N HIS A 369 6.09 -20.49 34.33
CA HIS A 369 5.28 -19.93 35.41
C HIS A 369 4.81 -18.50 35.10
N ASN A 370 3.98 -17.90 35.96
CA ASN A 370 3.29 -16.61 35.80
C ASN A 370 4.16 -15.38 35.42
N ARG A 371 5.48 -15.51 35.46
CA ARG A 371 6.45 -14.53 34.91
C ARG A 371 7.64 -15.26 34.32
N PRO A 372 7.52 -15.77 33.11
CA PRO A 372 8.60 -16.51 32.46
C PRO A 372 9.83 -15.61 32.28
N LYS A 373 11.00 -16.17 32.54
CA LYS A 373 12.29 -15.51 32.27
C LYS A 373 13.06 -16.33 31.25
N PRO A 374 13.86 -15.68 30.39
CA PRO A 374 14.74 -16.39 29.47
C PRO A 374 15.77 -17.22 30.27
N ASN A 375 16.22 -18.35 29.69
CA ASN A 375 17.28 -19.16 30.26
C ASN A 375 18.61 -18.40 30.25
N TRP A 376 18.84 -17.61 29.19
CA TRP A 376 19.94 -16.68 29.15
C TRP A 376 19.59 -15.47 28.24
N THR A 377 20.33 -14.40 28.41
CA THR A 377 20.19 -13.16 27.64
C THR A 377 21.59 -12.68 27.27
N PHE A 378 21.72 -12.16 26.04
CA PHE A 378 22.91 -11.45 25.55
C PHE A 378 22.51 -10.05 25.13
N ARG A 379 23.40 -9.07 25.26
CA ARG A 379 23.17 -7.71 24.79
C ARG A 379 24.22 -7.30 23.78
N ALA A 380 23.79 -6.98 22.55
CA ALA A 380 24.59 -6.29 21.53
C ALA A 380 24.54 -4.77 21.77
N GLU A 381 25.40 -4.02 21.11
CA GLU A 381 25.41 -2.54 21.19
C GLU A 381 24.33 -1.90 20.30
N GLY A 382 23.83 -2.63 19.30
CA GLY A 382 22.76 -2.21 18.39
C GLY A 382 21.58 -3.15 18.35
N ALA A 383 20.49 -2.71 17.76
CA ALA A 383 19.26 -3.51 17.56
C ALA A 383 19.53 -4.82 16.84
N ILE A 384 18.83 -5.89 17.25
CA ILE A 384 18.88 -7.20 16.59
C ILE A 384 17.58 -7.38 15.82
N ASN A 385 17.52 -6.82 14.61
CA ASN A 385 16.32 -6.75 13.77
C ASN A 385 16.25 -7.85 12.71
N ASP A 386 17.35 -8.58 12.52
CA ASP A 386 17.41 -9.71 11.59
C ASP A 386 17.23 -11.06 12.30
N LYS A 387 16.96 -12.07 11.49
CA LYS A 387 16.74 -13.42 11.98
C LYS A 387 18.00 -14.00 12.62
N VAL A 388 17.84 -14.58 13.80
CA VAL A 388 18.85 -15.37 14.49
C VAL A 388 18.77 -16.80 13.98
N ILE A 389 19.90 -17.50 13.80
CA ILE A 389 19.92 -18.93 13.50
C ILE A 389 20.84 -19.69 14.45
N THR A 390 20.62 -21.01 14.54
CA THR A 390 21.48 -21.90 15.28
C THR A 390 22.10 -22.99 14.39
N SER A 391 23.32 -23.39 14.71
CA SER A 391 23.98 -24.55 14.07
C SER A 391 24.96 -25.23 15.05
N GLY A 392 24.71 -26.46 15.38
CA GLY A 392 25.47 -27.17 16.43
C GLY A 392 25.39 -26.40 17.76
N ASN A 393 26.53 -26.01 18.29
CA ASN A 393 26.64 -25.25 19.54
C ASN A 393 26.67 -23.73 19.34
N PHE A 394 26.41 -23.23 18.17
CA PHE A 394 26.52 -21.81 17.82
C PHE A 394 25.14 -21.13 17.66
N VAL A 395 25.05 -19.90 18.09
CA VAL A 395 23.99 -18.93 17.76
C VAL A 395 24.62 -17.79 16.95
N LEU A 396 24.03 -17.48 15.81
CA LEU A 396 24.60 -16.55 14.82
C LEU A 396 23.57 -15.48 14.47
N PHE A 397 23.99 -14.23 14.50
CA PHE A 397 23.11 -13.08 14.17
C PHE A 397 23.92 -11.83 13.84
N GLY A 398 23.33 -10.95 13.10
CA GLY A 398 23.80 -9.58 12.91
C GLY A 398 23.10 -8.59 13.83
N ALA A 399 23.72 -7.46 14.10
CA ALA A 399 23.10 -6.35 14.82
C ALA A 399 23.40 -5.00 14.14
N ASN A 400 22.60 -3.99 14.46
CA ASN A 400 22.68 -2.66 13.84
C ASN A 400 23.89 -1.83 14.28
N ASP A 401 24.69 -2.35 15.21
CA ASP A 401 26.03 -1.82 15.50
C ASP A 401 27.08 -2.15 14.42
N GLY A 402 26.65 -2.88 13.36
CA GLY A 402 27.53 -3.34 12.30
C GLY A 402 28.39 -4.55 12.69
N VAL A 403 28.00 -5.25 13.72
CA VAL A 403 28.73 -6.42 14.21
C VAL A 403 27.94 -7.70 13.94
N PHE A 404 28.61 -8.68 13.38
CA PHE A 404 28.12 -10.04 13.25
C PHE A 404 28.63 -10.87 14.42
N TYR A 405 27.74 -11.53 15.15
CA TYR A 405 28.01 -12.23 16.40
C TYR A 405 27.89 -13.75 16.28
N CYS A 406 28.76 -14.45 17.00
CA CYS A 406 28.64 -15.89 17.25
C CYS A 406 28.72 -16.16 18.74
N LEU A 407 27.66 -16.74 19.30
CA LEU A 407 27.57 -17.09 20.70
C LEU A 407 27.51 -18.62 20.91
N ASN A 408 27.82 -19.04 22.11
CA ASN A 408 27.55 -20.41 22.55
C ASN A 408 26.03 -20.58 22.77
N LYS A 409 25.44 -21.56 22.13
CA LYS A 409 24.00 -21.82 22.11
C LYS A 409 23.38 -22.03 23.50
N ARG A 410 24.10 -22.69 24.40
CA ARG A 410 23.54 -23.02 25.71
C ARG A 410 23.74 -21.95 26.76
N THR A 411 24.82 -21.19 26.66
CA THR A 411 25.23 -20.25 27.71
C THR A 411 25.09 -18.78 27.32
N GLY A 412 24.85 -18.48 26.06
CA GLY A 412 24.83 -17.12 25.53
C GLY A 412 26.18 -16.39 25.54
N LYS A 413 27.29 -17.10 25.91
CA LYS A 413 28.64 -16.50 25.96
C LYS A 413 29.17 -16.24 24.55
N LEU A 414 29.80 -15.07 24.36
CA LEU A 414 30.45 -14.68 23.11
C LEU A 414 31.60 -15.66 22.79
N ILE A 415 31.61 -16.18 21.54
CA ILE A 415 32.72 -16.99 21.01
C ILE A 415 33.58 -16.10 20.13
N TRP A 416 33.01 -15.44 19.15
CA TRP A 416 33.68 -14.46 18.31
C TRP A 416 32.67 -13.41 17.78
N LYS A 417 33.18 -12.27 17.33
CA LYS A 417 32.43 -11.24 16.64
C LYS A 417 33.25 -10.64 15.50
N TYR A 418 32.61 -10.15 14.49
CA TYR A 418 33.24 -9.47 13.36
C TYR A 418 32.51 -8.17 13.07
N LYS A 419 33.26 -7.06 13.09
CA LYS A 419 32.73 -5.74 12.74
C LYS A 419 32.99 -5.46 11.27
N VAL A 420 31.94 -5.14 10.49
CA VAL A 420 32.09 -4.68 9.12
C VAL A 420 32.49 -3.20 9.11
N ASP A 421 33.24 -2.80 8.11
CA ASP A 421 33.64 -1.40 7.95
C ASP A 421 32.46 -0.59 7.38
N ILE A 422 31.47 -0.34 8.23
CA ILE A 422 30.31 0.46 7.85
C ILE A 422 30.68 1.91 8.01
N ILE A 423 30.95 2.56 6.92
CA ILE A 423 31.24 3.96 6.98
C ILE A 423 29.96 4.78 7.07
N GLU A 424 28.84 4.41 6.53
CA GLU A 424 27.57 5.13 6.62
C GLU A 424 26.46 4.33 5.93
N THR A 425 25.78 3.44 6.62
CA THR A 425 24.57 2.83 6.08
C THR A 425 23.35 3.46 6.72
N ASN A 426 22.37 3.79 5.89
CA ASN A 426 21.04 4.20 6.33
C ASN A 426 20.14 2.96 6.51
N ALA A 427 20.72 1.83 6.94
CA ALA A 427 20.03 0.56 7.05
C ALA A 427 19.46 0.36 8.46
N PHE A 428 18.17 0.06 8.54
CA PHE A 428 17.52 -0.41 9.75
C PHE A 428 17.99 -1.82 10.15
N ARG A 429 18.40 -2.61 9.16
CA ARG A 429 18.99 -3.94 9.30
C ARG A 429 20.30 -3.99 8.55
N HIS A 430 21.37 -4.29 9.20
CA HIS A 430 22.71 -4.32 8.58
C HIS A 430 23.04 -5.62 7.87
N PHE A 431 22.53 -6.75 8.38
CA PHE A 431 22.84 -8.05 7.85
C PHE A 431 21.59 -8.76 7.36
N SER A 432 21.74 -9.67 6.42
CA SER A 432 20.72 -10.67 6.09
C SER A 432 20.66 -11.75 7.17
N ALA A 433 19.61 -12.58 7.16
CA ALA A 433 19.63 -13.82 7.93
C ALA A 433 20.86 -14.68 7.54
N PRO A 434 21.62 -15.25 8.50
CA PRO A 434 22.77 -16.08 8.18
C PRO A 434 22.36 -17.43 7.60
N TYR A 435 23.23 -18.03 6.79
CA TYR A 435 23.10 -19.40 6.28
C TYR A 435 24.34 -20.23 6.61
N VAL A 436 24.14 -21.41 7.16
CA VAL A 436 25.26 -22.28 7.54
C VAL A 436 25.32 -23.54 6.67
N ALA A 437 26.48 -23.77 6.10
CA ALA A 437 26.80 -24.99 5.35
C ALA A 437 28.28 -25.40 5.53
N ASN A 438 28.53 -26.67 5.72
CA ASN A 438 29.89 -27.25 5.72
C ASN A 438 30.88 -26.49 6.64
N GLY A 439 30.45 -26.17 7.86
CA GLY A 439 31.31 -25.46 8.84
C GLY A 439 31.59 -24.00 8.52
N LYS A 440 30.85 -23.41 7.59
CA LYS A 440 30.94 -22.01 7.18
C LYS A 440 29.61 -21.32 7.42
N VAL A 441 29.65 -20.03 7.75
CA VAL A 441 28.47 -19.17 7.83
C VAL A 441 28.57 -18.06 6.80
N ALA A 442 27.53 -17.95 5.98
CA ALA A 442 27.39 -16.94 4.93
C ALA A 442 26.36 -15.89 5.34
N VAL A 443 26.62 -14.62 5.04
CA VAL A 443 25.72 -13.52 5.34
C VAL A 443 25.91 -12.39 4.34
N GLY A 444 24.80 -11.75 3.96
CA GLY A 444 24.78 -10.51 3.19
C GLY A 444 24.80 -9.31 4.13
N SER A 445 25.22 -8.16 3.63
CA SER A 445 25.27 -6.93 4.41
C SER A 445 24.78 -5.70 3.62
N ALA A 446 24.30 -4.69 4.34
CA ALA A 446 23.93 -3.40 3.79
C ALA A 446 25.13 -2.54 3.35
N ASP A 447 26.35 -2.92 3.72
CA ASP A 447 27.60 -2.33 3.17
C ASP A 447 27.90 -2.77 1.73
N LYS A 448 26.98 -3.55 1.12
CA LYS A 448 27.07 -4.15 -0.23
C LYS A 448 28.13 -5.25 -0.34
N HIS A 449 28.46 -5.89 0.75
CA HIS A 449 29.36 -7.03 0.75
C HIS A 449 28.65 -8.33 1.16
N PHE A 450 29.08 -9.40 0.53
CA PHE A 450 28.75 -10.75 0.88
C PHE A 450 29.95 -11.36 1.64
N TYR A 451 29.70 -11.85 2.85
CA TYR A 451 30.70 -12.45 3.71
C TYR A 451 30.48 -13.94 3.91
N VAL A 452 31.58 -14.69 3.98
CA VAL A 452 31.57 -16.07 4.46
C VAL A 452 32.66 -16.21 5.52
N PHE A 453 32.29 -16.73 6.67
CA PHE A 453 33.21 -16.96 7.81
C PHE A 453 33.36 -18.44 8.08
N ASP A 454 34.51 -18.83 8.63
CA ASP A 454 34.64 -20.08 9.34
C ASP A 454 33.81 -20.03 10.63
N ILE A 455 32.90 -20.98 10.83
CA ILE A 455 31.92 -20.88 11.93
C ILE A 455 32.54 -20.95 13.32
N LYS A 456 33.69 -21.67 13.47
CA LYS A 456 34.35 -21.85 14.76
C LYS A 456 35.22 -20.66 15.16
N THR A 457 35.89 -20.05 14.19
CA THR A 457 36.93 -19.06 14.44
C THR A 457 36.54 -17.64 14.10
N GLY A 458 35.49 -17.42 13.30
CA GLY A 458 35.12 -16.14 12.77
C GLY A 458 36.06 -15.59 11.68
N LYS A 459 37.01 -16.44 11.21
CA LYS A 459 37.92 -16.03 10.12
C LYS A 459 37.13 -15.79 8.84
N VAL A 460 37.34 -14.63 8.21
CA VAL A 460 36.75 -14.28 6.91
C VAL A 460 37.36 -15.17 5.82
N LEU A 461 36.52 -15.91 5.12
CA LEU A 461 36.87 -16.77 3.99
C LEU A 461 36.52 -16.12 2.65
N ILE A 462 35.39 -15.41 2.58
CA ILE A 462 34.95 -14.62 1.43
C ILE A 462 34.56 -13.24 1.92
N ASN A 463 35.02 -12.22 1.19
CA ASN A 463 34.52 -10.86 1.27
C ASN A 463 34.35 -10.38 -0.18
N LYS A 464 33.09 -10.41 -0.67
CA LYS A 464 32.77 -10.10 -2.07
C LYS A 464 31.90 -8.89 -2.16
N LYS A 465 32.39 -7.82 -2.78
CA LYS A 465 31.59 -6.62 -3.08
C LYS A 465 30.53 -6.93 -4.14
N ALA A 466 29.30 -6.52 -3.89
CA ALA A 466 28.15 -6.62 -4.77
C ALA A 466 27.74 -5.25 -5.30
N ASP A 467 26.69 -5.22 -6.15
CA ASP A 467 26.20 -3.99 -6.77
C ASP A 467 25.19 -3.22 -5.89
N ASP A 468 24.63 -3.87 -4.88
CA ASP A 468 23.71 -3.25 -3.92
C ASP A 468 23.65 -4.03 -2.60
N TRP A 469 22.86 -3.54 -1.64
CA TRP A 469 22.58 -4.20 -0.37
C TRP A 469 22.11 -5.64 -0.57
N ILE A 470 22.51 -6.52 0.34
CA ILE A 470 22.10 -7.92 0.34
C ILE A 470 21.25 -8.15 1.57
N ARG A 471 19.92 -8.20 1.36
CA ARG A 471 18.91 -8.32 2.42
C ARG A 471 18.44 -9.78 2.59
N SER A 472 18.41 -10.51 1.51
CA SER A 472 17.95 -11.90 1.47
C SER A 472 19.01 -12.82 2.05
N ALA A 473 18.59 -13.82 2.85
CA ALA A 473 19.50 -14.85 3.30
C ALA A 473 20.13 -15.60 2.11
N PRO A 474 21.45 -15.76 2.08
CA PRO A 474 22.09 -16.54 1.04
C PRO A 474 21.79 -18.03 1.18
N VAL A 475 22.16 -18.84 0.18
CA VAL A 475 22.13 -20.29 0.22
C VAL A 475 23.43 -20.87 -0.29
N ALA A 476 23.70 -22.15 -0.02
CA ALA A 476 24.91 -22.81 -0.49
C ALA A 476 24.63 -24.26 -0.93
N SER A 477 25.41 -24.71 -1.93
CA SER A 477 25.54 -26.09 -2.35
C SER A 477 27.03 -26.42 -2.40
N GLU A 478 27.49 -27.35 -1.61
CA GLU A 478 28.92 -27.69 -1.42
C GLU A 478 29.75 -26.45 -1.03
N ASN A 479 30.66 -26.02 -1.88
CA ASN A 479 31.49 -24.82 -1.69
C ASN A 479 31.04 -23.62 -2.52
N LYS A 480 29.87 -23.70 -3.12
CA LYS A 480 29.24 -22.62 -3.91
C LYS A 480 28.20 -21.92 -3.07
N PHE A 481 28.25 -20.59 -3.06
CA PHE A 481 27.34 -19.71 -2.33
C PHE A 481 26.56 -18.86 -3.32
N PHE A 482 25.26 -18.66 -3.05
CA PHE A 482 24.38 -17.89 -3.90
C PHE A 482 23.69 -16.85 -3.05
N PHE A 483 23.62 -15.61 -3.55
CA PHE A 483 22.94 -14.49 -2.90
C PHE A 483 22.34 -13.55 -3.92
N VAL A 484 21.34 -12.79 -3.53
CA VAL A 484 20.69 -11.79 -4.39
C VAL A 484 20.77 -10.42 -3.74
N THR A 485 20.98 -9.39 -4.55
CA THR A 485 21.00 -8.00 -4.09
C THR A 485 19.62 -7.36 -4.20
N MET A 486 19.43 -6.23 -3.53
CA MET A 486 18.20 -5.46 -3.66
C MET A 486 17.94 -4.93 -5.08
N LYS A 487 18.96 -4.86 -5.92
CA LYS A 487 18.78 -4.57 -7.37
C LYS A 487 18.26 -5.77 -8.16
N GLY A 488 18.00 -6.89 -7.50
CA GLY A 488 17.54 -8.11 -8.17
C GLY A 488 18.63 -8.82 -8.95
N THR A 489 19.90 -8.67 -8.55
CA THR A 489 21.03 -9.38 -9.17
C THR A 489 21.39 -10.62 -8.37
N LEU A 490 21.27 -11.80 -8.96
CA LEU A 490 21.69 -13.08 -8.39
C LEU A 490 23.16 -13.33 -8.69
N TYR A 491 23.94 -13.64 -7.67
CA TYR A 491 25.35 -13.97 -7.74
C TYR A 491 25.58 -15.43 -7.35
N GLY A 492 26.49 -16.07 -8.06
CA GLY A 492 27.11 -17.33 -7.66
C GLY A 492 28.60 -17.12 -7.37
N VAL A 493 29.07 -17.59 -6.22
CA VAL A 493 30.47 -17.48 -5.78
C VAL A 493 30.96 -18.83 -5.27
N GLU A 494 32.09 -19.29 -5.74
CA GLU A 494 32.73 -20.52 -5.28
C GLU A 494 33.91 -20.22 -4.36
N PHE A 495 34.07 -21.01 -3.29
CA PHE A 495 35.24 -21.01 -2.42
C PHE A 495 36.06 -22.28 -2.59
N HIS A 496 37.26 -22.16 -3.13
CA HIS A 496 38.16 -23.31 -3.34
C HIS A 496 39.59 -22.90 -3.03
N LYS A 497 40.31 -23.77 -2.31
CA LYS A 497 41.76 -23.59 -1.98
C LYS A 497 42.09 -22.19 -1.43
N ASN A 498 41.29 -21.69 -0.48
CA ASN A 498 41.42 -20.38 0.16
C ASN A 498 41.25 -19.16 -0.80
N LYS A 499 40.62 -19.36 -1.95
CA LYS A 499 40.28 -18.28 -2.90
C LYS A 499 38.81 -18.32 -3.22
N SER A 500 38.25 -17.15 -3.47
CA SER A 500 36.89 -17.02 -3.99
C SER A 500 36.92 -16.72 -5.47
N LYS A 501 35.95 -17.31 -6.22
CA LYS A 501 35.75 -17.06 -7.63
C LYS A 501 34.29 -16.76 -7.89
N GLU A 502 33.98 -15.68 -8.61
CA GLU A 502 32.65 -15.43 -9.13
C GLU A 502 32.33 -16.45 -10.24
N LEU A 503 31.20 -17.13 -10.10
CA LEU A 503 30.72 -18.09 -11.08
C LEU A 503 29.86 -17.44 -12.14
N PHE A 504 28.93 -16.61 -11.67
CA PHE A 504 28.01 -15.84 -12.52
C PHE A 504 27.45 -14.63 -11.77
N LYS A 505 26.86 -13.72 -12.56
CA LYS A 505 26.10 -12.59 -12.13
C LYS A 505 24.92 -12.42 -13.10
N THR A 506 23.67 -12.62 -12.62
CA THR A 506 22.46 -12.61 -13.46
C THR A 506 21.42 -11.65 -12.90
N GLN A 507 20.89 -10.76 -13.73
CA GLN A 507 19.75 -9.92 -13.36
C GLN A 507 18.47 -10.75 -13.42
N ILE A 508 17.82 -10.98 -12.28
CA ILE A 508 16.62 -11.82 -12.17
C ILE A 508 15.33 -11.01 -12.02
N SER A 509 15.41 -9.83 -11.43
CA SER A 509 14.28 -8.93 -11.23
C SER A 509 14.74 -7.47 -11.34
N HIS A 510 13.85 -6.59 -11.80
CA HIS A 510 14.06 -5.14 -11.73
C HIS A 510 13.48 -4.55 -10.43
N HIS A 511 12.67 -5.33 -9.71
CA HIS A 511 12.14 -4.96 -8.40
C HIS A 511 13.07 -5.43 -7.27
N PRO A 512 13.02 -4.76 -6.12
CA PRO A 512 13.80 -5.21 -4.96
C PRO A 512 13.48 -6.65 -4.57
N VAL A 513 14.49 -7.39 -4.12
CA VAL A 513 14.33 -8.77 -3.63
C VAL A 513 14.61 -8.79 -2.13
N PHE A 514 13.58 -9.09 -1.35
CA PHE A 514 13.63 -9.16 0.11
C PHE A 514 13.55 -10.60 0.64
N ALA A 515 12.90 -11.49 -0.11
CA ALA A 515 12.67 -12.86 0.30
C ALA A 515 13.98 -13.65 0.38
N ASP A 516 14.13 -14.44 1.41
CA ASP A 516 15.24 -15.36 1.55
C ASP A 516 15.26 -16.41 0.42
N LEU A 517 16.45 -16.79 -0.03
CA LEU A 517 16.62 -17.82 -1.03
C LEU A 517 16.36 -19.21 -0.42
N SER A 518 15.95 -20.14 -1.26
CA SER A 518 15.90 -21.57 -0.94
C SER A 518 16.62 -22.38 -2.00
N ILE A 519 17.31 -23.43 -1.58
CA ILE A 519 18.06 -24.31 -2.48
C ILE A 519 17.77 -25.78 -2.19
N LYS A 520 17.64 -26.56 -3.25
CA LYS A 520 17.60 -28.02 -3.19
C LYS A 520 18.29 -28.55 -4.43
N ASP A 521 19.26 -29.45 -4.21
CA ASP A 521 20.11 -29.97 -5.25
C ASP A 521 20.81 -28.87 -6.05
N ASP A 522 20.51 -28.72 -7.34
CA ASP A 522 21.05 -27.67 -8.20
C ASP A 522 20.05 -26.51 -8.45
N LYS A 523 18.95 -26.43 -7.70
CA LYS A 523 17.86 -25.47 -7.94
C LYS A 523 17.74 -24.46 -6.81
N ILE A 524 17.76 -23.19 -7.20
CA ILE A 524 17.61 -22.01 -6.33
C ILE A 524 16.24 -21.41 -6.61
N VAL A 525 15.40 -21.30 -5.58
CA VAL A 525 14.06 -20.71 -5.69
C VAL A 525 14.00 -19.38 -4.93
N ILE A 526 13.45 -18.36 -5.58
CA ILE A 526 13.46 -16.97 -5.11
C ILE A 526 12.10 -16.34 -5.40
N ASN A 527 11.55 -15.57 -4.45
CA ASN A 527 10.41 -14.70 -4.66
C ASN A 527 10.89 -13.25 -4.85
N ASP A 528 10.33 -12.52 -5.80
CA ASP A 528 10.61 -11.09 -6.00
C ASP A 528 9.42 -10.19 -5.64
N SER A 529 9.67 -8.90 -5.52
CA SER A 529 8.64 -7.90 -5.20
C SER A 529 7.71 -7.54 -6.36
N ASP A 530 7.85 -8.18 -7.52
CA ASP A 530 6.88 -8.14 -8.62
C ASP A 530 5.94 -9.36 -8.57
N LEU A 531 5.95 -10.07 -7.44
CA LEU A 531 5.11 -11.24 -7.16
C LEU A 531 5.33 -12.42 -8.12
N TYR A 532 6.58 -12.57 -8.58
CA TYR A 532 7.02 -13.76 -9.28
C TYR A 532 7.85 -14.66 -8.38
N THR A 533 7.69 -15.95 -8.57
CA THR A 533 8.62 -16.96 -8.06
C THR A 533 9.47 -17.46 -9.21
N HIS A 534 10.77 -17.43 -9.02
CA HIS A 534 11.79 -17.84 -9.99
C HIS A 534 12.50 -19.08 -9.51
N CYS A 535 12.90 -19.95 -10.43
CA CYS A 535 13.83 -21.05 -10.18
C CYS A 535 15.00 -20.94 -11.15
N TYR A 536 16.20 -20.88 -10.57
CA TYR A 536 17.47 -20.88 -11.29
C TYR A 536 18.27 -22.13 -10.97
N ASN A 537 19.14 -22.56 -11.89
CA ASN A 537 20.13 -23.56 -11.57
C ASN A 537 21.36 -22.93 -10.90
N THR A 538 22.27 -23.77 -10.38
CA THR A 538 23.54 -23.32 -9.77
C THR A 538 24.56 -22.77 -10.75
N LYS A 539 24.22 -22.67 -12.04
CA LYS A 539 25.00 -22.00 -13.09
C LYS A 539 24.47 -20.61 -13.41
N GLY A 540 23.30 -20.24 -12.89
CA GLY A 540 22.66 -18.95 -13.10
C GLY A 540 21.65 -18.91 -14.26
N ASP A 541 21.27 -20.08 -14.81
CA ASP A 541 20.26 -20.17 -15.87
C ASP A 541 18.85 -20.30 -15.26
N GLU A 542 17.87 -19.57 -15.80
CA GLU A 542 16.47 -19.68 -15.39
C GLU A 542 15.90 -21.03 -15.87
N ILE A 543 15.27 -21.76 -14.94
CA ILE A 543 14.59 -23.02 -15.25
C ILE A 543 13.10 -22.75 -15.48
N TRP A 544 12.48 -21.99 -14.58
CA TRP A 544 11.08 -21.56 -14.68
C TRP A 544 10.81 -20.30 -13.88
N LYS A 545 9.75 -19.59 -14.29
CA LYS A 545 9.22 -18.41 -13.62
C LYS A 545 7.70 -18.48 -13.62
N ILE A 546 7.06 -18.24 -12.48
CA ILE A 546 5.61 -18.20 -12.37
C ILE A 546 5.15 -16.92 -11.65
N SER A 547 3.98 -16.42 -12.05
CA SER A 547 3.29 -15.39 -11.29
C SER A 547 2.44 -16.07 -10.20
N THR A 548 2.57 -15.59 -8.97
CA THR A 548 1.75 -16.03 -7.84
C THR A 548 0.50 -15.17 -7.65
N ILE A 549 0.29 -14.20 -8.53
CA ILE A 549 -0.92 -13.40 -8.56
C ILE A 549 -2.02 -14.24 -9.22
N ASP A 550 -3.09 -14.46 -8.45
CA ASP A 550 -4.29 -15.13 -8.95
C ASP A 550 -4.97 -14.25 -10.02
N SER A 551 -5.52 -14.90 -11.07
CA SER A 551 -6.16 -14.21 -12.20
C SER A 551 -7.34 -13.33 -11.80
N PHE A 552 -8.03 -13.71 -10.73
CA PHE A 552 -9.12 -12.91 -10.17
C PHE A 552 -8.64 -11.54 -9.69
N VAL A 553 -7.43 -11.47 -9.18
CA VAL A 553 -6.80 -10.24 -8.71
C VAL A 553 -6.42 -9.33 -9.87
N LYS A 554 -5.95 -9.90 -10.98
CA LYS A 554 -5.60 -9.13 -12.19
C LYS A 554 -6.81 -8.40 -12.79
N ASP A 555 -7.99 -8.99 -12.65
CA ASP A 555 -9.23 -8.47 -13.25
C ASP A 555 -10.04 -7.56 -12.30
N ASN A 556 -9.80 -7.62 -10.98
CA ASN A 556 -10.49 -6.86 -9.94
C ASN A 556 -9.53 -6.02 -9.10
N THR A 557 -9.06 -4.96 -9.69
CA THR A 557 -7.93 -4.16 -9.20
C THR A 557 -8.16 -3.43 -7.87
N ARG A 558 -9.38 -3.17 -7.44
CA ARG A 558 -9.64 -2.57 -6.12
C ARG A 558 -9.33 -3.52 -4.97
N ILE A 559 -9.56 -4.79 -5.19
CA ILE A 559 -9.22 -5.86 -4.23
C ILE A 559 -7.71 -6.01 -4.11
N PHE A 560 -6.99 -5.62 -5.15
CA PHE A 560 -5.56 -5.84 -5.29
C PHE A 560 -4.72 -4.99 -4.35
N SER A 561 -5.01 -3.70 -4.24
CA SER A 561 -4.19 -2.78 -3.45
C SER A 561 -4.31 -3.04 -1.95
N ASP A 562 -5.51 -3.43 -1.50
CA ASP A 562 -5.82 -3.55 -0.08
C ASP A 562 -5.21 -4.78 0.56
N GLN A 563 -4.90 -5.81 -0.21
CA GLN A 563 -4.72 -7.14 0.35
C GLN A 563 -3.45 -7.87 -0.07
N ILE A 564 -2.82 -7.47 -1.17
CA ILE A 564 -1.65 -8.17 -1.69
C ILE A 564 -0.37 -7.79 -0.95
N ALA A 565 -0.24 -6.58 -0.50
CA ALA A 565 1.03 -6.07 -0.01
C ALA A 565 1.08 -5.84 1.51
N GLY A 566 0.25 -6.54 2.28
CA GLY A 566 0.29 -6.43 3.73
C GLY A 566 0.04 -5.01 4.25
N GLY A 567 -0.96 -4.34 3.70
CA GLY A 567 -1.27 -2.95 4.02
C GLY A 567 -0.71 -1.94 3.04
N ALA A 568 -0.38 -2.32 1.82
CA ALA A 568 -0.13 -1.40 0.69
C ALA A 568 -1.37 -0.56 0.32
N TYR A 569 -2.32 -0.47 1.21
CA TYR A 569 -3.48 0.41 1.13
C TYR A 569 -3.09 1.84 0.82
N TYR A 570 -1.93 2.23 1.30
CA TYR A 570 -1.49 3.60 1.27
C TYR A 570 -0.17 3.67 0.52
N GLN A 571 -0.28 3.93 -0.77
CA GLN A 571 0.89 4.28 -1.57
C GLN A 571 1.40 5.62 -1.06
N SER A 572 2.67 5.66 -0.67
CA SER A 572 3.31 6.92 -0.32
C SER A 572 3.18 7.90 -1.48
N LYS A 573 2.82 9.13 -1.16
CA LYS A 573 2.71 10.20 -2.15
C LYS A 573 4.10 10.81 -2.34
N PRO A 574 4.56 11.03 -3.57
CA PRO A 574 5.88 11.63 -3.79
C PRO A 574 5.94 13.11 -3.42
N THR A 575 7.11 13.58 -3.03
CA THR A 575 7.46 15.01 -2.93
C THR A 575 8.69 15.30 -3.77
N ALA A 576 8.90 16.54 -4.17
CA ALA A 576 10.00 16.91 -5.06
C ALA A 576 10.60 18.28 -4.70
N ALA A 577 11.90 18.31 -4.48
CA ALA A 577 12.67 19.50 -4.17
C ALA A 577 14.15 19.28 -4.49
N ASP A 578 14.92 20.33 -4.68
CA ASP A 578 16.38 20.28 -4.86
C ASP A 578 16.86 19.27 -5.91
N ASP A 579 16.16 19.17 -7.06
CA ASP A 579 16.41 18.20 -8.13
C ASP A 579 16.20 16.74 -7.74
N MET A 580 15.58 16.48 -6.61
CA MET A 580 15.26 15.13 -6.12
C MET A 580 13.75 14.90 -6.01
N VAL A 581 13.38 13.64 -6.12
CA VAL A 581 12.05 13.13 -5.78
C VAL A 581 12.18 12.19 -4.61
N PHE A 582 11.41 12.44 -3.57
CA PHE A 582 11.38 11.62 -2.35
C PHE A 582 10.08 10.80 -2.32
N VAL A 583 10.20 9.52 -2.04
CA VAL A 583 9.06 8.61 -1.98
C VAL A 583 9.30 7.52 -0.94
N GLY A 584 8.28 7.24 -0.15
CA GLY A 584 8.26 6.10 0.76
C GLY A 584 7.84 4.82 0.06
N SER A 585 8.11 3.68 0.67
CA SER A 585 7.73 2.39 0.13
C SER A 585 7.03 1.50 1.18
N PRO A 586 6.17 0.57 0.73
CA PRO A 586 5.65 -0.49 1.60
C PRO A 586 6.78 -1.38 2.15
N SER A 587 7.92 -1.41 1.46
CA SER A 587 9.10 -2.24 1.79
C SER A 587 10.02 -1.59 2.83
N ARG A 588 9.53 -0.59 3.58
CA ARG A 588 10.24 0.11 4.67
C ARG A 588 11.38 1.03 4.24
N PHE A 589 11.43 1.39 2.97
CA PHE A 589 12.45 2.32 2.47
C PHE A 589 11.85 3.67 2.11
N ILE A 590 12.58 4.72 2.44
CA ILE A 590 12.45 6.00 1.77
C ILE A 590 13.57 6.12 0.75
N TYR A 591 13.22 6.54 -0.45
CA TYR A 591 14.15 6.76 -1.56
C TYR A 591 14.24 8.24 -1.90
N ALA A 592 15.44 8.68 -2.24
CA ALA A 592 15.66 9.92 -2.98
C ALA A 592 16.18 9.58 -4.37
N LEU A 593 15.47 10.07 -5.36
CA LEU A 593 15.76 9.82 -6.78
C LEU A 593 16.09 11.14 -7.48
N ASP A 594 17.00 11.10 -8.44
CA ASP A 594 17.22 12.23 -9.34
C ASP A 594 15.95 12.54 -10.14
N ALA A 595 15.42 13.75 -10.02
CA ALA A 595 14.13 14.12 -10.61
C ALA A 595 14.12 14.05 -12.15
N LYS A 596 15.28 14.20 -12.79
CA LYS A 596 15.41 14.16 -14.25
C LYS A 596 15.51 12.73 -14.78
N THR A 597 16.25 11.86 -14.11
CA THR A 597 16.61 10.54 -14.62
C THR A 597 15.95 9.36 -13.91
N GLY A 598 15.41 9.57 -12.70
CA GLY A 598 14.89 8.52 -11.84
C GLY A 598 15.97 7.66 -11.18
N LYS A 599 17.25 8.03 -11.32
CA LYS A 599 18.34 7.28 -10.70
C LYS A 599 18.32 7.45 -9.18
N GLU A 600 18.48 6.35 -8.44
CA GLU A 600 18.64 6.37 -6.98
C GLU A 600 19.87 7.19 -6.60
N ILE A 601 19.66 8.20 -5.75
CA ILE A 601 20.72 9.00 -5.12
C ILE A 601 21.08 8.38 -3.78
N TRP A 602 20.06 8.14 -2.94
CA TRP A 602 20.18 7.43 -1.70
C TRP A 602 18.88 6.73 -1.32
N LYS A 603 18.96 5.76 -0.42
CA LYS A 603 17.84 5.15 0.27
C LYS A 603 18.14 5.05 1.76
N HIS A 604 17.09 5.12 2.57
CA HIS A 604 17.15 4.93 4.02
C HIS A 604 16.09 3.92 4.43
N GLU A 605 16.48 2.91 5.21
CA GLU A 605 15.55 1.91 5.74
C GLU A 605 15.03 2.38 7.09
N ILE A 606 13.71 2.39 7.26
CA ILE A 606 13.04 2.62 8.55
C ILE A 606 12.28 1.37 9.00
N GLY A 607 11.78 1.35 10.24
CA GLY A 607 11.26 0.13 10.88
C GLY A 607 10.04 -0.50 10.22
N ALA A 608 9.21 0.28 9.51
CA ALA A 608 7.96 -0.19 8.93
C ALA A 608 7.62 0.51 7.61
N SER A 609 6.49 0.12 7.00
CA SER A 609 6.02 0.71 5.75
C SER A 609 5.70 2.20 5.89
N ILE A 610 5.90 2.94 4.81
CA ILE A 610 5.67 4.37 4.71
C ILE A 610 4.48 4.61 3.80
N SER A 611 3.41 5.20 4.32
CA SER A 611 2.20 5.56 3.55
C SER A 611 2.05 7.06 3.34
N GLY A 612 2.47 7.87 4.32
CA GLY A 612 2.46 9.32 4.18
C GLY A 612 3.46 9.83 3.14
N ALA A 613 3.24 11.02 2.60
CA ALA A 613 4.25 11.69 1.81
C ALA A 613 5.44 12.09 2.69
N PRO A 614 6.68 11.85 2.29
CA PRO A 614 7.82 12.49 2.92
C PRO A 614 7.67 14.02 2.79
N THR A 615 7.92 14.77 3.86
CA THR A 615 7.81 16.23 3.84
C THR A 615 9.20 16.86 3.75
N TYR A 616 9.44 17.64 2.70
CA TYR A 616 10.67 18.40 2.55
C TYR A 616 10.53 19.78 3.22
N TYR A 617 11.46 20.13 4.09
CA TYR A 617 11.52 21.46 4.69
C TYR A 617 12.97 21.84 5.04
N GLN A 618 13.46 22.96 4.50
CA GLN A 618 14.80 23.49 4.78
C GLN A 618 15.95 22.48 4.66
N GLY A 619 15.99 21.72 3.57
CA GLY A 619 17.04 20.73 3.32
C GLY A 619 16.91 19.43 4.13
N LYS A 620 15.79 19.19 4.77
CA LYS A 620 15.49 18.01 5.57
C LYS A 620 14.25 17.30 5.06
N ILE A 621 14.19 16.00 5.31
CA ILE A 621 13.02 15.14 5.02
C ILE A 621 12.45 14.64 6.34
N TYR A 622 11.16 14.83 6.51
CA TYR A 622 10.38 14.34 7.66
C TYR A 622 9.46 13.22 7.21
N VAL A 623 9.53 12.09 7.87
CA VAL A 623 8.77 10.90 7.49
C VAL A 623 8.36 10.08 8.71
N GLY A 624 7.09 9.69 8.74
CA GLY A 624 6.54 8.74 9.70
C GLY A 624 6.39 7.35 9.10
N GLN A 625 6.14 6.37 9.94
CA GLN A 625 5.97 4.98 9.58
C GLN A 625 4.66 4.39 10.11
N GLN A 626 4.19 3.34 9.47
CA GLN A 626 3.02 2.56 9.90
C GLN A 626 3.49 1.29 10.63
N GLY A 627 3.47 1.33 11.94
CA GLY A 627 4.01 0.24 12.76
C GLY A 627 5.51 0.37 13.02
N GLY A 628 6.09 -0.64 13.63
CA GLY A 628 7.52 -0.64 13.92
C GLY A 628 7.86 0.01 15.27
N GLU A 629 8.96 0.73 15.33
CA GLU A 629 9.51 1.35 16.58
C GLU A 629 8.75 2.59 17.04
N ASP A 630 7.62 2.94 16.39
CA ASP A 630 6.82 4.13 16.71
C ASP A 630 7.59 5.46 16.54
N ASP A 631 8.63 5.47 15.69
CA ASP A 631 9.48 6.60 15.46
C ASP A 631 9.06 7.43 14.24
N PHE A 632 9.20 8.74 14.39
CA PHE A 632 9.16 9.73 13.34
C PHE A 632 10.57 10.24 13.06
N TYR A 633 10.97 10.26 11.80
CA TYR A 633 12.33 10.49 11.38
C TYR A 633 12.51 11.87 10.74
N CYS A 634 13.63 12.51 11.04
CA CYS A 634 14.17 13.64 10.29
C CYS A 634 15.51 13.25 9.67
N LEU A 635 15.58 13.32 8.35
CA LEU A 635 16.75 12.95 7.56
C LEU A 635 17.30 14.17 6.82
N ASP A 636 18.59 14.18 6.56
CA ASP A 636 19.20 15.14 5.65
C ASP A 636 18.77 14.83 4.21
N ALA A 637 18.18 15.80 3.52
CA ALA A 637 17.57 15.58 2.19
C ALA A 637 18.59 15.18 1.11
N LYS A 638 19.85 15.61 1.21
CA LYS A 638 20.89 15.32 0.20
C LYS A 638 21.52 13.95 0.41
N THR A 639 21.65 13.51 1.65
CA THR A 639 22.43 12.31 1.99
C THR A 639 21.61 11.17 2.55
N GLY A 640 20.38 11.43 2.98
CA GLY A 640 19.52 10.46 3.67
C GLY A 640 20.01 10.12 5.09
N LYS A 641 21.00 10.85 5.64
CA LYS A 641 21.49 10.61 7.00
C LYS A 641 20.45 11.01 8.04
N LEU A 642 20.35 10.22 9.09
CA LEU A 642 19.50 10.54 10.24
C LEU A 642 20.05 11.79 10.95
N ILE A 643 19.17 12.78 11.14
CA ILE A 643 19.45 13.97 11.95
C ILE A 643 18.91 13.75 13.36
N TRP A 644 17.63 13.40 13.47
CA TRP A 644 16.98 13.02 14.72
C TRP A 644 15.80 12.09 14.46
N LYS A 645 15.38 11.37 15.47
CA LYS A 645 14.13 10.63 15.51
C LYS A 645 13.40 10.87 16.83
N GLN A 646 12.09 10.82 16.80
CA GLN A 646 11.22 11.04 17.97
C GLN A 646 10.13 9.98 18.01
N ASN A 647 9.92 9.39 19.16
CA ASN A 647 8.79 8.47 19.34
C ASN A 647 7.48 9.25 19.39
N VAL A 648 6.62 9.03 18.40
CA VAL A 648 5.32 9.71 18.26
C VAL A 648 4.18 8.72 17.99
N ASP A 649 4.46 7.40 18.14
CA ASP A 649 3.58 6.34 17.68
C ASP A 649 3.47 6.29 16.14
N TRP A 650 2.54 5.54 15.63
CA TRP A 650 2.38 5.37 14.20
C TRP A 650 1.82 6.61 13.50
N VAL A 651 2.30 6.85 12.31
CA VAL A 651 1.90 8.01 11.51
C VAL A 651 1.42 7.52 10.14
N TRP A 652 0.12 7.69 9.87
CA TRP A 652 -0.46 7.34 8.57
C TRP A 652 -0.40 8.46 7.57
N GLY A 653 -0.80 9.64 8.02
CA GLY A 653 -0.76 10.84 7.20
C GLY A 653 0.64 11.40 7.08
N SER A 654 0.80 12.33 6.19
CA SER A 654 2.03 13.11 6.04
C SER A 654 2.12 14.15 7.15
N ALA A 655 3.32 14.48 7.60
CA ALA A 655 3.53 15.64 8.43
C ALA A 655 3.47 16.94 7.61
N THR A 656 3.28 18.07 8.27
CA THR A 656 3.37 19.40 7.67
C THR A 656 4.34 20.27 8.45
N CYS A 657 5.21 21.03 7.76
CA CYS A 657 6.19 21.92 8.36
C CYS A 657 5.83 23.37 8.11
N SER A 658 5.93 24.21 9.16
CA SER A 658 5.78 25.66 9.08
C SER A 658 6.49 26.33 10.25
N ASP A 659 7.16 27.47 10.03
CA ASP A 659 7.83 28.28 11.07
C ASP A 659 8.74 27.48 12.01
N ASN A 660 9.58 26.60 11.47
CA ASN A 660 10.47 25.70 12.21
C ASN A 660 9.76 24.69 13.13
N MET A 661 8.49 24.43 12.87
CA MET A 661 7.70 23.39 13.56
C MET A 661 7.30 22.30 12.60
N VAL A 662 7.17 21.07 13.11
CA VAL A 662 6.64 19.89 12.41
C VAL A 662 5.36 19.47 13.11
N TYR A 663 4.25 19.42 12.36
CA TYR A 663 2.95 18.97 12.84
C TYR A 663 2.69 17.55 12.38
N ILE A 664 2.38 16.64 13.29
CA ILE A 664 2.31 15.21 13.03
C ILE A 664 0.96 14.66 13.49
N PRO A 665 0.24 13.92 12.62
CA PRO A 665 -0.99 13.22 12.99
C PRO A 665 -0.62 11.85 13.58
N GLY A 666 -0.83 11.65 14.89
CA GLY A 666 -0.52 10.40 15.58
C GLY A 666 -1.71 9.46 15.67
N ILE A 667 -1.50 8.19 15.36
CA ILE A 667 -2.50 7.12 15.54
C ILE A 667 -2.83 6.92 17.03
N ASP A 668 -1.92 7.30 17.94
CA ASP A 668 -2.13 7.31 19.40
C ASP A 668 -3.27 8.24 19.88
N GLY A 669 -3.93 8.92 18.94
CA GLY A 669 -5.00 9.85 19.24
C GLY A 669 -4.51 11.25 19.63
N TYR A 670 -3.30 11.61 19.25
CA TYR A 670 -2.75 12.93 19.52
C TYR A 670 -2.34 13.66 18.27
N ALA A 671 -2.57 14.97 18.25
CA ALA A 671 -1.89 15.91 17.37
C ALA A 671 -0.58 16.36 18.05
N TRP A 672 0.52 16.26 17.34
CA TRP A 672 1.85 16.60 17.83
C TRP A 672 2.41 17.83 17.11
N ALA A 673 3.19 18.62 17.82
CA ALA A 673 4.05 19.65 17.25
C ALA A 673 5.46 19.53 17.83
N LEU A 674 6.44 19.39 16.96
CA LEU A 674 7.85 19.26 17.31
C LEU A 674 8.65 20.44 16.74
N ASP A 675 9.78 20.77 17.36
CA ASP A 675 10.80 21.62 16.74
C ASP A 675 11.44 20.89 15.55
N SER A 676 11.47 21.51 14.39
CA SER A 676 11.94 20.87 13.16
C SER A 676 13.44 20.58 13.14
N ASN A 677 14.24 21.26 13.94
CA ASN A 677 15.69 21.09 13.96
C ASN A 677 16.14 20.02 14.96
N THR A 678 15.44 19.94 16.11
CA THR A 678 15.87 19.11 17.23
C THR A 678 14.97 17.90 17.49
N GLY A 679 13.75 17.90 16.95
CA GLY A 679 12.73 16.89 17.26
C GLY A 679 12.09 17.05 18.65
N ALA A 680 12.44 18.09 19.40
CA ALA A 680 11.89 18.33 20.72
C ALA A 680 10.38 18.64 20.65
N MET A 681 9.60 18.02 21.54
CA MET A 681 8.17 18.25 21.61
C MET A 681 7.87 19.68 22.09
N ILE A 682 7.09 20.43 21.32
CA ILE A 682 6.60 21.76 21.68
C ILE A 682 5.23 21.64 22.36
N TRP A 683 4.33 20.91 21.74
CA TRP A 683 3.03 20.58 22.32
C TRP A 683 2.46 19.26 21.79
N LYS A 684 1.55 18.66 22.54
CA LYS A 684 0.79 17.44 22.20
C LYS A 684 -0.65 17.64 22.66
N LYS A 685 -1.64 17.39 21.77
CA LYS A 685 -3.07 17.64 22.06
C LYS A 685 -3.93 16.41 21.77
N PRO A 686 -4.81 16.00 22.69
CA PRO A 686 -5.60 14.79 22.56
C PRO A 686 -6.81 14.94 21.65
N PHE A 687 -7.11 13.86 20.98
CA PHE A 687 -8.39 13.53 20.36
C PHE A 687 -8.96 12.27 21.01
N SER A 688 -10.25 11.98 20.82
CA SER A 688 -10.85 10.76 21.37
C SER A 688 -10.56 9.50 20.54
N ARG A 689 -10.06 9.67 19.31
CA ARG A 689 -9.64 8.60 18.40
C ARG A 689 -8.40 9.00 17.62
N SER A 690 -7.89 8.08 16.83
CA SER A 690 -6.70 8.28 15.98
C SER A 690 -6.79 9.54 15.12
N VAL A 691 -5.71 10.31 15.06
CA VAL A 691 -5.54 11.44 14.16
C VAL A 691 -4.85 10.93 12.90
N CYS A 692 -5.56 10.94 11.77
CA CYS A 692 -5.09 10.28 10.55
C CYS A 692 -4.93 11.25 9.37
N SER A 693 -5.53 12.45 9.44
CA SER A 693 -5.43 13.42 8.36
C SER A 693 -4.14 14.23 8.41
N GLU A 694 -3.60 14.53 7.26
CA GLU A 694 -2.49 15.44 7.12
C GLU A 694 -2.84 16.83 7.69
N PRO A 695 -2.00 17.45 8.52
CA PRO A 695 -2.27 18.77 9.08
C PRO A 695 -2.17 19.87 8.03
N ALA A 696 -3.15 20.77 7.96
CA ALA A 696 -3.10 21.97 7.12
C ALA A 696 -2.75 23.19 7.95
N VAL A 697 -1.88 24.08 7.43
CA VAL A 697 -1.42 25.27 8.15
C VAL A 697 -1.63 26.52 7.31
N GLU A 698 -2.20 27.59 7.93
CA GLU A 698 -2.23 28.93 7.37
C GLU A 698 -2.20 29.97 8.49
N GLY A 699 -1.36 30.97 8.36
CA GLY A 699 -1.20 32.03 9.37
C GLY A 699 -0.79 31.45 10.73
N ASN A 700 -1.61 31.67 11.75
CA ASN A 700 -1.40 31.13 13.10
C ASN A 700 -2.21 29.86 13.41
N THR A 701 -2.85 29.27 12.40
CA THR A 701 -3.78 28.15 12.58
C THR A 701 -3.20 26.88 11.98
N VAL A 702 -3.28 25.76 12.74
CA VAL A 702 -3.09 24.39 12.24
C VAL A 702 -4.36 23.60 12.48
N ILE A 703 -4.75 22.80 11.49
CA ILE A 703 -5.98 22.00 11.52
C ILE A 703 -5.65 20.52 11.41
N PHE A 704 -6.29 19.72 12.26
CA PHE A 704 -6.21 18.25 12.23
C PHE A 704 -7.61 17.65 12.16
N GLY A 705 -7.74 16.56 11.43
CA GLY A 705 -8.92 15.71 11.41
C GLY A 705 -8.66 14.37 12.10
N SER A 706 -9.68 13.79 12.68
CA SER A 706 -9.59 12.53 13.44
C SER A 706 -10.79 11.63 13.17
N TRP A 707 -10.66 10.35 13.48
CA TRP A 707 -11.74 9.37 13.43
C TRP A 707 -12.83 9.57 14.50
N ASP A 708 -12.70 10.57 15.35
CA ASP A 708 -13.76 10.99 16.26
C ASP A 708 -14.81 11.91 15.61
N ASP A 709 -14.81 12.02 14.29
CA ASP A 709 -15.65 12.88 13.46
C ASP A 709 -15.43 14.39 13.66
N TYR A 710 -14.38 14.79 14.39
CA TYR A 710 -14.06 16.20 14.59
C TYR A 710 -12.88 16.67 13.75
N LEU A 711 -13.06 17.84 13.14
CA LEU A 711 -11.99 18.71 12.69
C LEU A 711 -11.69 19.71 13.82
N LYS A 712 -10.43 19.83 14.23
CA LYS A 712 -10.01 20.74 15.28
C LYS A 712 -8.94 21.70 14.78
N ALA A 713 -9.14 22.99 15.00
CA ALA A 713 -8.17 24.04 14.70
C ALA A 713 -7.47 24.49 15.98
N PHE A 714 -6.17 24.59 15.92
CA PHE A 714 -5.33 25.02 17.05
C PHE A 714 -4.47 26.21 16.64
N ASN A 715 -4.13 27.05 17.62
CA ASN A 715 -3.03 27.97 17.48
C ASN A 715 -1.74 27.17 17.25
N LYS A 716 -1.09 27.36 16.12
CA LYS A 716 0.03 26.51 15.71
C LYS A 716 1.24 26.55 16.66
N LYS A 717 1.48 27.65 17.40
CA LYS A 717 2.60 27.81 18.33
C LYS A 717 2.30 27.26 19.73
N THR A 718 1.07 27.48 20.21
CA THR A 718 0.72 27.14 21.60
C THR A 718 -0.08 25.85 21.74
N GLY A 719 -0.67 25.37 20.67
CA GLY A 719 -1.60 24.25 20.69
C GLY A 719 -2.93 24.58 21.39
N GLU A 720 -3.26 25.87 21.55
CA GLU A 720 -4.55 26.29 22.10
C GLU A 720 -5.65 25.97 21.08
N LEU A 721 -6.75 25.35 21.51
CA LEU A 721 -7.90 25.05 20.68
C LEU A 721 -8.63 26.33 20.30
N LEU A 722 -8.71 26.63 19.00
CA LEU A 722 -9.42 27.80 18.49
C LEU A 722 -10.91 27.48 18.26
N TRP A 723 -11.17 26.37 17.60
CA TRP A 723 -12.51 25.86 17.32
C TRP A 723 -12.50 24.37 16.98
N LYS A 724 -13.68 23.76 17.00
CA LYS A 724 -13.92 22.39 16.53
C LYS A 724 -15.17 22.34 15.64
N TYR A 725 -15.17 21.49 14.63
CA TYR A 725 -16.29 21.25 13.71
C TYR A 725 -16.65 19.77 13.72
N ASN A 726 -17.93 19.45 13.91
CA ASN A 726 -18.44 18.07 13.85
C ASN A 726 -18.84 17.72 12.42
N GLY A 727 -18.55 16.54 11.94
CA GLY A 727 -18.74 16.09 10.55
C GLY A 727 -17.49 16.27 9.70
N GLY A 728 -16.33 16.52 10.35
CA GLY A 728 -15.02 16.51 9.75
C GLY A 728 -14.29 15.17 9.86
N GLY A 729 -14.99 14.08 10.24
CA GLY A 729 -14.45 12.73 10.31
C GLY A 729 -13.78 12.32 9.00
N THR A 730 -12.55 11.87 9.11
CA THR A 730 -11.68 11.70 7.95
C THR A 730 -11.27 10.24 7.85
N ASP A 731 -12.03 9.45 7.11
CA ASP A 731 -11.51 8.16 6.68
C ASP A 731 -10.41 8.34 5.62
N SER A 732 -10.47 9.41 4.84
CA SER A 732 -9.49 9.73 3.80
C SER A 732 -9.50 11.19 3.31
N GLY A 733 -10.40 12.04 3.77
CA GLY A 733 -10.47 13.45 3.34
C GLY A 733 -9.68 14.39 4.26
N VAL A 734 -8.76 15.14 3.70
CA VAL A 734 -7.92 16.12 4.40
C VAL A 734 -8.45 17.52 4.21
N ALA A 735 -8.41 18.34 5.25
CA ALA A 735 -8.77 19.75 5.15
C ALA A 735 -7.70 20.54 4.36
N VAL A 736 -8.14 21.39 3.48
CA VAL A 736 -7.32 22.34 2.72
C VAL A 736 -7.60 23.75 3.20
N ILE A 737 -6.57 24.53 3.43
CA ILE A 737 -6.75 25.94 3.82
C ILE A 737 -6.35 26.85 2.66
N LYS A 738 -7.21 27.81 2.31
CA LYS A 738 -6.89 28.79 1.28
C LYS A 738 -7.74 30.05 1.47
N ASP A 739 -7.07 31.19 1.48
CA ASP A 739 -7.70 32.52 1.53
C ASP A 739 -8.71 32.69 2.69
N GLY A 740 -8.31 32.25 3.90
CA GLY A 740 -9.12 32.34 5.11
C GLY A 740 -10.32 31.37 5.15
N LYS A 741 -10.33 30.36 4.29
CA LYS A 741 -11.37 29.33 4.25
C LYS A 741 -10.77 27.94 4.41
N VAL A 742 -11.57 27.00 4.90
CA VAL A 742 -11.24 25.58 5.03
C VAL A 742 -12.15 24.78 4.11
N TYR A 743 -11.55 24.05 3.20
CA TYR A 743 -12.26 23.18 2.28
C TYR A 743 -12.07 21.73 2.74
N LEU A 744 -13.16 21.04 3.03
CA LEU A 744 -13.15 19.69 3.53
C LEU A 744 -14.23 18.87 2.83
N LYS A 745 -13.85 17.83 2.11
CA LYS A 745 -14.82 17.02 1.36
C LYS A 745 -15.67 17.92 0.43
N ASN A 746 -16.97 18.01 0.67
CA ASN A 746 -17.93 18.85 -0.08
C ASN A 746 -18.31 20.14 0.63
N LYS A 747 -17.53 20.59 1.62
CA LYS A 747 -17.85 21.71 2.50
C LYS A 747 -16.80 22.80 2.47
N CYS A 748 -17.24 24.04 2.71
CA CYS A 748 -16.38 25.17 2.96
C CYS A 748 -16.72 25.78 4.32
N LEU A 749 -15.71 25.97 5.16
CA LEU A 749 -15.83 26.59 6.47
C LEU A 749 -15.01 27.89 6.51
N ASP A 750 -15.38 28.78 7.38
CA ASP A 750 -14.58 29.96 7.72
C ASP A 750 -13.40 29.57 8.60
N LEU A 751 -12.18 29.92 8.22
CA LEU A 751 -10.95 29.52 8.94
C LEU A 751 -10.88 30.04 10.38
N LYS A 752 -11.39 31.24 10.62
CA LYS A 752 -11.31 31.90 11.93
C LYS A 752 -12.29 31.32 12.93
N THR A 753 -13.47 30.92 12.48
CA THR A 753 -14.59 30.55 13.34
C THR A 753 -15.01 29.09 13.26
N GLY A 754 -14.59 28.36 12.23
CA GLY A 754 -15.03 26.99 11.93
C GLY A 754 -16.48 26.87 11.48
N LYS A 755 -17.17 27.99 11.19
CA LYS A 755 -18.58 27.98 10.75
C LYS A 755 -18.68 27.59 9.28
N LEU A 756 -19.71 26.80 8.96
CA LEU A 756 -20.05 26.41 7.60
C LEU A 756 -20.43 27.65 6.77
N ILE A 757 -19.79 27.82 5.62
CA ILE A 757 -20.10 28.85 4.62
C ILE A 757 -21.04 28.27 3.58
N TRP A 758 -20.65 27.16 2.96
CA TRP A 758 -21.47 26.41 2.01
C TRP A 758 -21.19 24.91 2.06
N GLU A 759 -22.15 24.13 1.58
CA GLU A 759 -22.03 22.68 1.38
C GLU A 759 -22.55 22.33 -0.01
N PHE A 760 -21.69 21.77 -0.83
CA PHE A 760 -22.06 21.25 -2.15
C PHE A 760 -22.76 19.89 -2.00
N LYS A 761 -23.91 19.74 -2.65
CA LYS A 761 -24.70 18.52 -2.62
C LYS A 761 -24.98 18.02 -4.04
N ASP A 762 -24.46 16.89 -4.35
CA ASP A 762 -24.77 16.15 -5.57
C ASP A 762 -25.19 14.73 -5.20
N GLY A 763 -26.50 14.56 -4.97
CA GLY A 763 -27.04 13.27 -4.52
C GLY A 763 -26.47 12.81 -3.17
N ASN A 764 -26.16 11.55 -3.08
CA ASN A 764 -25.54 10.90 -1.90
C ASN A 764 -24.05 10.58 -2.16
N ASN A 765 -23.36 11.43 -2.88
CA ASN A 765 -21.98 11.19 -3.26
C ASN A 765 -21.06 11.23 -2.04
N ILE A 766 -20.13 10.26 -1.98
CA ILE A 766 -19.14 10.18 -0.91
C ILE A 766 -17.91 10.95 -1.38
N PHE A 767 -17.68 12.12 -0.78
CA PHE A 767 -16.50 12.93 -1.01
C PHE A 767 -15.47 12.61 0.07
N ASN A 768 -14.61 11.65 -0.14
CA ASN A 768 -13.58 11.25 0.85
C ASN A 768 -12.16 11.65 0.43
N ILE A 769 -12.02 12.63 -0.47
CA ILE A 769 -10.75 12.98 -1.10
C ILE A 769 -10.40 14.43 -0.79
N THR A 770 -9.10 14.68 -0.66
CA THR A 770 -8.58 16.03 -0.44
C THR A 770 -8.78 16.89 -1.67
N PRO A 771 -9.52 18.00 -1.56
CA PRO A 771 -9.72 18.89 -2.70
C PRO A 771 -8.43 19.62 -3.10
N ALA A 772 -8.41 20.20 -4.29
CA ALA A 772 -7.42 21.22 -4.68
C ALA A 772 -8.11 22.57 -4.84
N VAL A 773 -7.43 23.64 -4.44
CA VAL A 773 -8.00 25.00 -4.45
C VAL A 773 -7.05 25.98 -5.09
N HIS A 774 -7.49 26.61 -6.18
CA HIS A 774 -6.72 27.63 -6.88
C HIS A 774 -7.65 28.52 -7.70
N ASP A 775 -7.31 29.80 -7.79
CA ASP A 775 -7.96 30.81 -8.63
C ASP A 775 -9.49 30.80 -8.53
N GLY A 776 -10.00 30.86 -7.28
CA GLY A 776 -11.43 30.90 -7.01
C GLY A 776 -12.18 29.61 -7.33
N LYS A 777 -11.50 28.51 -7.63
CA LYS A 777 -12.06 27.20 -7.96
C LYS A 777 -11.63 26.14 -6.95
N VAL A 778 -12.55 25.22 -6.66
CA VAL A 778 -12.32 24.03 -5.84
C VAL A 778 -12.50 22.80 -6.71
N TYR A 779 -11.47 21.97 -6.79
CA TYR A 779 -11.53 20.70 -7.51
C TYR A 779 -11.63 19.58 -6.49
N MET A 780 -12.71 18.85 -6.52
CA MET A 780 -12.97 17.75 -5.61
C MET A 780 -13.39 16.52 -6.40
N SER A 781 -13.07 15.36 -5.89
CA SER A 781 -13.50 14.10 -6.50
C SER A 781 -14.38 13.30 -5.55
N CYS A 782 -15.25 12.51 -6.13
CA CYS A 782 -16.08 11.56 -5.39
C CYS A 782 -16.05 10.20 -6.06
N TRP A 783 -16.47 9.20 -5.32
CA TRP A 783 -16.74 7.88 -5.87
C TRP A 783 -18.11 7.38 -5.43
N HIS A 784 -18.72 6.63 -6.32
CA HIS A 784 -19.95 5.89 -6.02
C HIS A 784 -19.64 4.41 -5.89
N GLY A 785 -19.74 3.89 -4.68
CA GLY A 785 -19.79 2.46 -4.48
C GLY A 785 -21.15 1.93 -4.90
N LEU A 786 -21.24 1.09 -5.92
CA LEU A 786 -22.36 0.19 -6.04
C LEU A 786 -22.15 -0.93 -5.03
N GLY A 787 -23.12 -1.13 -4.12
CA GLY A 787 -23.08 -2.17 -3.10
C GLY A 787 -23.10 -3.62 -3.60
N LEU A 788 -22.34 -3.90 -4.66
CA LEU A 788 -22.17 -5.20 -5.29
C LEU A 788 -20.68 -5.38 -5.59
N GLY A 789 -19.94 -5.85 -4.59
CA GLY A 789 -18.59 -6.35 -4.80
C GLY A 789 -17.50 -5.30 -5.02
N GLY A 790 -17.64 -4.08 -4.47
CA GLY A 790 -16.52 -3.15 -4.43
C GLY A 790 -16.07 -2.56 -5.76
N VAL A 791 -16.86 -2.66 -6.81
CA VAL A 791 -16.52 -2.05 -8.10
C VAL A 791 -16.92 -0.58 -8.09
N CYS A 792 -15.93 0.33 -8.07
CA CYS A 792 -16.18 1.74 -8.32
C CYS A 792 -16.62 1.90 -9.79
N ILE A 793 -17.88 2.21 -10.01
CA ILE A 793 -18.44 2.35 -11.37
C ILE A 793 -18.35 3.79 -11.85
N GLU A 794 -18.40 4.74 -10.95
CA GLU A 794 -18.30 6.17 -11.27
C GLU A 794 -17.35 6.88 -10.33
N ALA A 795 -16.37 7.51 -10.92
CA ALA A 795 -15.49 8.45 -10.26
C ALA A 795 -15.61 9.78 -11.00
N VAL A 796 -15.94 10.84 -10.28
CA VAL A 796 -16.18 12.16 -10.88
C VAL A 796 -15.30 13.21 -10.22
N VAL A 797 -14.67 14.06 -11.05
CA VAL A 797 -14.07 15.31 -10.59
C VAL A 797 -15.08 16.44 -10.81
N TYR A 798 -15.26 17.23 -9.78
CA TYR A 798 -16.07 18.44 -9.79
C TYR A 798 -15.17 19.68 -9.73
N CYS A 799 -15.46 20.66 -10.53
CA CYS A 799 -14.96 22.02 -10.36
C CYS A 799 -16.09 22.90 -9.84
N ILE A 800 -15.86 23.51 -8.69
CA ILE A 800 -16.85 24.27 -7.94
C ILE A 800 -16.31 25.68 -7.72
N ASP A 801 -17.19 26.70 -7.77
CA ASP A 801 -16.85 28.05 -7.37
C ASP A 801 -16.52 28.12 -5.88
N ALA A 802 -15.32 28.56 -5.53
CA ALA A 802 -14.81 28.59 -4.16
C ALA A 802 -15.56 29.55 -3.22
N LYS A 803 -16.26 30.53 -3.79
CA LYS A 803 -17.01 31.56 -3.03
C LYS A 803 -18.44 31.09 -2.74
N THR A 804 -19.11 30.55 -3.76
CA THR A 804 -20.55 30.25 -3.70
C THR A 804 -20.87 28.79 -3.46
N GLY A 805 -19.99 27.89 -3.83
CA GLY A 805 -20.23 26.43 -3.82
C GLY A 805 -21.02 25.95 -5.04
N ASP A 806 -21.16 26.78 -6.09
CA ASP A 806 -21.86 26.41 -7.31
C ASP A 806 -20.99 25.54 -8.22
N LEU A 807 -21.62 24.63 -8.93
CA LEU A 807 -20.95 23.76 -9.89
C LEU A 807 -20.55 24.50 -11.16
N ASN A 808 -19.26 24.49 -11.50
CA ASN A 808 -18.75 24.99 -12.77
C ASN A 808 -18.75 23.90 -13.85
N TRP A 809 -18.12 22.78 -13.58
CA TRP A 809 -18.07 21.65 -14.51
C TRP A 809 -17.80 20.31 -13.81
N THR A 810 -18.03 19.21 -14.52
CA THR A 810 -17.72 17.85 -14.08
C THR A 810 -16.93 17.08 -15.13
N GLN A 811 -16.08 16.14 -14.66
CA GLN A 811 -15.37 15.20 -15.51
C GLN A 811 -15.43 13.80 -14.89
N LEU A 812 -15.84 12.80 -15.66
CA LEU A 812 -15.71 11.41 -15.24
C LEU A 812 -14.23 11.00 -15.24
N GLY A 813 -13.82 10.25 -14.25
CA GLY A 813 -12.50 9.62 -14.26
C GLY A 813 -11.61 9.83 -13.07
N ALA A 814 -12.07 10.35 -11.92
CA ALA A 814 -11.21 10.47 -10.74
C ALA A 814 -11.93 10.09 -9.45
N GLY A 815 -11.84 8.83 -9.07
CA GLY A 815 -12.19 8.43 -7.71
C GLY A 815 -10.93 8.10 -6.91
N LEU A 816 -10.92 8.38 -5.63
CA LEU A 816 -9.85 8.09 -4.66
C LEU A 816 -8.46 8.68 -4.98
N SER A 817 -8.33 9.54 -6.00
CA SER A 817 -7.12 10.31 -6.26
C SER A 817 -7.37 11.78 -6.03
N SER A 818 -6.48 12.40 -5.26
CA SER A 818 -6.57 13.83 -4.99
C SER A 818 -6.07 14.64 -6.19
N PRO A 819 -6.90 15.53 -6.78
CA PRO A 819 -6.48 16.35 -7.90
C PRO A 819 -5.41 17.36 -7.49
N VAL A 820 -4.56 17.77 -8.42
CA VAL A 820 -3.60 18.84 -8.26
C VAL A 820 -3.61 19.78 -9.48
N ILE A 821 -3.15 21.00 -9.30
CA ILE A 821 -3.22 22.04 -10.31
C ILE A 821 -1.82 22.52 -10.64
N GLY A 822 -1.50 22.59 -11.92
CA GLY A 822 -0.26 23.17 -12.43
C GLY A 822 -0.40 24.64 -12.81
N GLU A 823 0.69 25.39 -12.77
CA GLU A 823 0.77 26.80 -13.22
C GLU A 823 0.31 26.99 -14.68
N ASN A 824 0.34 25.91 -15.47
CA ASN A 824 -0.16 25.90 -16.84
C ASN A 824 -1.71 25.81 -16.95
N GLY A 825 -2.44 26.00 -15.85
CA GLY A 825 -3.89 25.93 -15.83
C GLY A 825 -4.46 24.54 -16.10
N ASN A 826 -3.70 23.50 -15.84
CA ASN A 826 -4.15 22.11 -16.01
C ASN A 826 -4.43 21.46 -14.65
N VAL A 827 -5.44 20.60 -14.63
CA VAL A 827 -5.76 19.75 -13.48
C VAL A 827 -5.30 18.33 -13.78
N TYR A 828 -4.57 17.74 -12.83
CA TYR A 828 -4.00 16.41 -12.94
C TYR A 828 -4.59 15.49 -11.88
N PHE A 829 -4.99 14.30 -12.29
CA PHE A 829 -5.55 13.28 -11.39
C PHE A 829 -5.43 11.88 -11.99
N SER A 830 -5.53 10.87 -11.15
CA SER A 830 -5.63 9.47 -11.56
C SER A 830 -7.02 8.91 -11.26
N ASN A 831 -7.28 7.71 -11.72
CA ASN A 831 -8.57 7.07 -11.62
C ASN A 831 -8.46 5.69 -10.96
N ILE A 832 -9.38 5.38 -10.05
CA ILE A 832 -9.53 4.04 -9.48
C ILE A 832 -10.24 3.07 -10.44
N ALA A 833 -11.03 3.59 -11.38
CA ALA A 833 -11.81 2.75 -12.31
C ALA A 833 -11.00 2.28 -13.51
N ASP A 834 -9.92 2.98 -13.88
CA ASP A 834 -9.05 2.63 -15.00
C ASP A 834 -7.56 2.97 -14.71
N PRO A 835 -6.61 2.40 -15.46
CA PRO A 835 -5.18 2.61 -15.21
C PRO A 835 -4.64 3.88 -15.87
N TYR A 836 -5.39 4.99 -15.87
CA TYR A 836 -4.94 6.21 -16.53
C TYR A 836 -4.70 7.36 -15.55
N PHE A 837 -3.66 8.11 -15.84
CA PHE A 837 -3.39 9.44 -15.28
C PHE A 837 -3.85 10.49 -16.28
N TYR A 838 -4.67 11.43 -15.84
CA TYR A 838 -5.36 12.39 -16.68
C TYR A 838 -4.80 13.81 -16.51
N CYS A 839 -4.81 14.57 -17.60
CA CYS A 839 -4.65 16.01 -17.64
C CYS A 839 -5.86 16.63 -18.30
N VAL A 840 -6.54 17.50 -17.59
CA VAL A 840 -7.71 18.23 -18.11
C VAL A 840 -7.51 19.74 -17.97
N ASP A 841 -8.32 20.51 -18.71
CA ASP A 841 -8.36 21.95 -18.59
C ASP A 841 -9.01 22.38 -17.26
N SER A 842 -8.45 23.38 -16.59
CA SER A 842 -9.10 24.00 -15.42
C SER A 842 -10.31 24.84 -15.76
N GLU A 843 -10.36 25.35 -17.00
CA GLU A 843 -11.51 26.09 -17.52
C GLU A 843 -12.56 25.11 -18.04
N GLY A 844 -13.79 25.26 -17.60
CA GLY A 844 -14.89 24.46 -18.10
C GLY A 844 -15.37 24.93 -19.46
N ASN A 845 -15.99 24.02 -20.18
CA ASN A 845 -16.76 24.35 -21.37
C ASN A 845 -18.14 24.94 -20.99
N ILE A 846 -18.75 25.65 -21.90
CA ILE A 846 -20.11 26.22 -21.70
C ILE A 846 -21.15 25.13 -21.36
N ASP A 847 -20.90 23.89 -21.78
CA ASP A 847 -21.77 22.73 -21.55
C ASP A 847 -21.60 22.08 -20.16
N GLY A 848 -20.72 22.60 -19.31
CA GLY A 848 -20.47 22.06 -17.97
C GLY A 848 -19.55 20.84 -17.94
N THR A 849 -18.77 20.63 -19.00
CA THR A 849 -17.68 19.65 -19.06
C THR A 849 -16.32 20.32 -19.09
N THR A 850 -15.23 19.57 -19.13
CA THR A 850 -13.89 20.09 -19.43
C THR A 850 -13.19 19.22 -20.47
N ASN A 851 -12.11 19.73 -21.05
CA ASN A 851 -11.37 19.03 -22.10
C ASN A 851 -10.27 18.16 -21.51
N ILE A 852 -10.25 16.88 -21.88
CA ILE A 852 -9.11 16.02 -21.62
C ILE A 852 -8.01 16.39 -22.62
N LYS A 853 -6.90 16.97 -22.12
CA LYS A 853 -5.75 17.34 -22.95
C LYS A 853 -4.95 16.11 -23.35
N TRP A 854 -4.74 15.21 -22.41
CA TRP A 854 -4.09 13.94 -22.63
C TRP A 854 -4.37 12.98 -21.45
N LYS A 855 -4.08 11.70 -21.67
CA LYS A 855 -4.06 10.67 -20.64
C LYS A 855 -2.85 9.76 -20.82
N TYR A 856 -2.24 9.36 -19.71
CA TYR A 856 -1.11 8.44 -19.68
C TYR A 856 -1.54 7.11 -19.06
N LYS A 857 -1.26 5.99 -19.75
CA LYS A 857 -1.57 4.66 -19.25
C LYS A 857 -0.48 4.19 -18.30
N MET A 858 -0.83 3.98 -17.05
CA MET A 858 0.01 3.32 -16.04
C MET A 858 -0.15 1.80 -16.14
N GLY A 859 0.71 1.05 -15.45
CA GLY A 859 0.61 -0.41 -15.44
C GLY A 859 -0.62 -0.93 -14.68
N ASN A 860 -1.07 -0.15 -13.69
CA ASN A 860 -2.26 -0.46 -12.89
C ASN A 860 -2.92 0.85 -12.39
N LYS A 861 -4.03 0.73 -11.68
CA LYS A 861 -4.78 1.84 -11.11
C LYS A 861 -4.01 2.56 -9.99
N VAL A 862 -4.47 3.74 -9.64
CA VAL A 862 -3.96 4.54 -8.53
C VAL A 862 -5.05 4.75 -7.50
N GLU A 863 -4.79 4.33 -6.29
CA GLU A 863 -5.66 4.57 -5.13
C GLU A 863 -4.98 5.55 -4.19
N GLU A 864 -5.75 6.47 -3.63
CA GLU A 864 -5.36 7.42 -2.57
C GLU A 864 -4.03 8.18 -2.77
N SER A 865 -3.44 8.15 -3.94
CA SER A 865 -2.22 8.90 -4.25
C SER A 865 -2.56 10.30 -4.79
N ALA A 866 -1.73 11.27 -4.48
CA ALA A 866 -1.73 12.58 -5.13
C ALA A 866 -0.43 12.73 -5.92
N PRO A 867 -0.47 13.23 -7.15
CA PRO A 867 0.75 13.49 -7.89
C PRO A 867 1.53 14.66 -7.30
N ALA A 868 2.85 14.64 -7.39
CA ALA A 868 3.70 15.80 -7.17
C ALA A 868 4.08 16.44 -8.50
N LEU A 869 3.99 17.77 -8.60
CA LEU A 869 4.41 18.51 -9.79
C LEU A 869 5.75 19.19 -9.55
N TYR A 870 6.71 18.97 -10.43
CA TYR A 870 8.02 19.60 -10.33
C TYR A 870 8.73 19.66 -11.68
N LYS A 871 9.22 20.83 -12.06
CA LYS A 871 9.99 21.05 -13.32
C LYS A 871 9.31 20.48 -14.57
N GLY A 872 8.02 20.74 -14.75
CA GLY A 872 7.25 20.30 -15.91
C GLY A 872 6.97 18.79 -15.94
N ARG A 873 7.04 18.12 -14.80
CA ARG A 873 6.73 16.70 -14.65
C ARG A 873 5.71 16.45 -13.55
N ALA A 874 5.01 15.34 -13.68
CA ALA A 874 4.23 14.75 -12.61
C ALA A 874 4.87 13.45 -12.13
N TYR A 875 4.96 13.27 -10.84
CA TYR A 875 5.43 12.05 -10.19
C TYR A 875 4.26 11.43 -9.45
N ILE A 876 4.00 10.15 -9.69
CA ILE A 876 2.86 9.45 -9.09
C ILE A 876 3.18 7.98 -8.86
N MET A 877 2.79 7.46 -7.70
CA MET A 877 2.83 6.04 -7.39
C MET A 877 1.64 5.33 -8.01
N SER A 878 1.88 4.15 -8.55
CA SER A 878 0.84 3.26 -9.08
C SER A 878 0.87 1.90 -8.39
N SER A 879 -0.28 1.22 -8.36
CA SER A 879 -0.39 -0.15 -7.83
C SER A 879 0.34 -1.20 -8.69
N ASP A 880 1.01 -0.80 -9.75
CA ASP A 880 1.94 -1.66 -10.49
C ASP A 880 3.32 -1.78 -9.83
N GLY A 881 3.51 -1.17 -8.66
CA GLY A 881 4.78 -1.19 -7.92
C GLY A 881 5.83 -0.20 -8.42
N TYR A 882 5.44 0.76 -9.26
CA TYR A 882 6.36 1.78 -9.80
C TYR A 882 5.98 3.20 -9.37
N LEU A 883 7.00 4.01 -9.13
CA LEU A 883 6.89 5.46 -9.21
C LEU A 883 7.07 5.88 -10.67
N HIS A 884 6.06 6.51 -11.24
CA HIS A 884 6.08 7.04 -12.60
C HIS A 884 6.45 8.51 -12.61
N ALA A 885 7.34 8.92 -13.49
CA ALA A 885 7.59 10.30 -13.88
C ALA A 885 7.03 10.54 -15.28
N ILE A 886 6.15 11.50 -15.42
CA ILE A 886 5.39 11.82 -16.63
C ILE A 886 5.80 13.24 -17.08
N LYS A 887 6.09 13.44 -18.39
CA LYS A 887 6.53 14.71 -18.97
C LYS A 887 5.51 15.27 -19.98
#